data_6ea8b451b35034c4ec798c25660afc49
#
_entry.id   6ea8b451b35034c4ec798c25660afc49
#
_cell.length_a   1.000
_cell.length_b   1.000
_cell.length_c   1.000
_cell.angle_alpha   90.00
_cell.angle_beta   90.00
_cell.angle_gamma   90.00
#
_symmetry.space_group_name_H-M   'P 1'
#
loop_
_entity.id
_entity.type
_entity.pdbx_description
1 polymer ?
#
loop_
_entity_poly.entity_id
_entity_poly.type
_entity_poly.pdbx_seq_one_letter_code
_entity_poly.pdbx_strand_id
1 'polypeptide(L)'
;MPCGKLYILLFLLLNATLSWSQNQGKMSSYVRKAIMTNKAKSQFGARKSPFKGDLGGLTALVKTSDIHLLRKYGCKIYANWDNIYIASIPLDNVSSLCSYPAIQRIEAGRSCSITNDNSGTIIRARDVWNSSAPLSATGKGVIIGVMDIGFDLTHPNWYSADMQKYRIKQIWDMLDSSEDGEPVIGKTDTGNDTIYVGRQYIGTEAILNKRYSADGLTQYHGTHTMGTATGSGAEGNGIISPYTGMAPEAEMCVVANYTSNNKDIVPIADMYKYTTATDLLGFKYIFDYAESVGKPCVINFSEGTYDDLNESKLYQEVLNKMLGPGRILCSAAGNDGAKNTYIHKAEGESKKGAFLTSSSKDASYIMRSKKPVKMQLSFYQNDESGKSKVEKVKWEYDMTKLSAFPDSVMKDTLLIGNERFAVCLCTYPECYDKTLFASEFLISDVDNDTFGKNTDISFAVLGADNDIEVFYCTGSFKSNSLDNSLCDFQQTHSILFPASTQNVITVGATAHITTVTSHTGAVYGDNFGTNGVKTSFSGVGPALNGCIKPDVMAPGVNIVSSTNSYREDLHLEDKYGSRVFEYEGRKHYWAMGKGTSMACPAVTGVIALWLQVCPTLTPEQIKDVFAHTCTHYDESMSYPNNYYGWGEIDALAGIEYINRVYTGIEEHIINDKGRTIYDINGMKVNNIKRRGIYIISDGKAVRKYVR
;
A
#
# COMPACT_ATOMS: atom_id res chain seq x y z
N MET A 1 -39.13 -9.24 49.43
CA MET A 1 -38.93 -9.32 47.97
C MET A 1 -38.54 -7.96 47.41
N PRO A 2 -37.25 -7.65 47.24
CA PRO A 2 -36.82 -6.87 46.09
C PRO A 2 -35.45 -7.27 45.47
N CYS A 3 -34.77 -8.34 45.99
CA CYS A 3 -33.47 -8.71 45.41
C CYS A 3 -33.49 -9.27 43.99
N GLY A 4 -34.55 -10.01 43.57
CA GLY A 4 -34.57 -10.63 42.25
C GLY A 4 -34.64 -9.68 41.06
N LYS A 5 -35.31 -8.52 41.23
CA LYS A 5 -35.42 -7.50 40.18
C LYS A 5 -34.09 -6.74 39.95
N LEU A 6 -33.28 -6.58 41.00
CA LEU A 6 -31.99 -5.92 40.93
C LEU A 6 -30.95 -6.81 40.17
N TYR A 7 -30.96 -8.13 40.43
CA TYR A 7 -30.09 -9.08 39.72
C TYR A 7 -30.46 -9.21 38.25
N ILE A 8 -31.74 -9.17 37.89
CA ILE A 8 -32.18 -9.21 36.48
C ILE A 8 -31.80 -7.91 35.77
N LEU A 9 -31.93 -6.75 36.46
CA LEU A 9 -31.51 -5.45 35.89
C LEU A 9 -29.99 -5.37 35.74
N LEU A 10 -29.20 -5.86 36.70
CA LEU A 10 -27.74 -5.96 36.61
C LEU A 10 -27.30 -6.93 35.51
N PHE A 11 -27.97 -8.08 35.38
CA PHE A 11 -27.68 -9.06 34.32
C PHE A 11 -28.06 -8.53 32.93
N LEU A 12 -29.15 -7.78 32.82
CA LEU A 12 -29.55 -7.10 31.57
C LEU A 12 -28.60 -5.94 31.23
N LEU A 13 -28.13 -5.17 32.22
CA LEU A 13 -27.13 -4.12 32.04
C LEU A 13 -25.76 -4.70 31.68
N LEU A 14 -25.29 -5.77 32.33
CA LEU A 14 -24.07 -6.46 31.97
C LEU A 14 -24.11 -7.05 30.54
N ASN A 15 -25.25 -7.67 30.17
CA ASN A 15 -25.43 -8.20 28.82
C ASN A 15 -25.53 -7.07 27.78
N ALA A 16 -26.12 -5.93 28.11
CA ALA A 16 -26.17 -4.75 27.24
C ALA A 16 -24.77 -4.17 27.03
N THR A 17 -23.97 -4.01 28.09
CA THR A 17 -22.60 -3.48 27.99
C THR A 17 -21.65 -4.42 27.24
N LEU A 18 -21.76 -5.74 27.45
CA LEU A 18 -21.01 -6.75 26.70
C LEU A 18 -21.39 -6.75 25.22
N SER A 19 -22.68 -6.59 24.88
CA SER A 19 -23.11 -6.55 23.47
C SER A 19 -22.64 -5.29 22.75
N TRP A 20 -22.50 -4.16 23.44
CA TRP A 20 -22.04 -2.89 22.86
C TRP A 20 -20.53 -2.90 22.59
N SER A 21 -19.72 -3.41 23.51
CA SER A 21 -18.27 -3.52 23.27
C SER A 21 -17.94 -4.53 22.15
N GLN A 22 -18.73 -5.60 22.03
CA GLN A 22 -18.61 -6.56 20.93
C GLN A 22 -18.95 -5.95 19.56
N ASN A 23 -19.86 -4.96 19.50
CA ASN A 23 -20.22 -4.30 18.26
C ASN A 23 -19.11 -3.35 17.76
N GLN A 24 -18.37 -2.71 18.66
CA GLN A 24 -17.21 -1.87 18.30
C GLN A 24 -16.09 -2.70 17.67
N GLY A 25 -15.85 -3.91 18.18
CA GLY A 25 -14.89 -4.85 17.61
C GLY A 25 -15.20 -5.31 16.18
N LYS A 26 -16.46 -5.15 15.72
CA LYS A 26 -16.84 -5.49 14.33
C LYS A 26 -16.47 -4.42 13.30
N MET A 27 -15.99 -3.26 13.70
CA MET A 27 -15.63 -2.14 12.82
C MET A 27 -14.13 -1.90 12.83
N SER A 28 -13.54 -1.51 11.69
CA SER A 28 -12.17 -0.99 11.68
C SER A 28 -12.10 0.41 12.31
N SER A 29 -10.92 0.82 12.74
CA SER A 29 -10.67 2.14 13.33
C SER A 29 -11.16 3.28 12.44
N TYR A 30 -10.89 3.18 11.14
CA TYR A 30 -11.38 4.17 10.17
C TYR A 30 -12.91 4.27 10.14
N VAL A 31 -13.62 3.14 10.16
CA VAL A 31 -15.09 3.09 10.21
C VAL A 31 -15.61 3.72 11.50
N ARG A 32 -15.01 3.40 12.65
CA ARG A 32 -15.36 4.03 13.94
C ARG A 32 -15.14 5.54 13.93
N LYS A 33 -13.98 6.00 13.43
CA LYS A 33 -13.68 7.44 13.28
C LYS A 33 -14.69 8.15 12.40
N ALA A 34 -15.09 7.58 11.27
CA ALA A 34 -16.08 8.15 10.37
C ALA A 34 -17.44 8.35 11.07
N ILE A 35 -17.91 7.35 11.83
CA ILE A 35 -19.15 7.43 12.59
C ILE A 35 -19.07 8.49 13.71
N MET A 36 -17.94 8.51 14.46
CA MET A 36 -17.74 9.47 15.54
C MET A 36 -17.74 10.90 15.03
N THR A 37 -17.09 11.14 13.89
CA THR A 37 -17.03 12.46 13.27
C THR A 37 -18.40 12.91 12.77
N ASN A 38 -19.19 12.01 12.20
CA ASN A 38 -20.56 12.33 11.75
C ASN A 38 -21.48 12.66 12.93
N LYS A 39 -21.45 11.85 14.00
CA LYS A 39 -22.23 12.10 15.22
C LYS A 39 -21.84 13.39 15.94
N ALA A 40 -20.55 13.76 15.98
CA ALA A 40 -20.09 14.99 16.58
C ALA A 40 -20.61 16.25 15.85
N LYS A 41 -20.75 16.20 14.52
CA LYS A 41 -21.35 17.28 13.72
C LYS A 41 -22.80 17.55 14.07
N SER A 42 -23.59 16.50 14.32
CA SER A 42 -25.01 16.61 14.66
C SER A 42 -25.23 17.20 16.06
N GLN A 43 -24.27 17.03 16.99
CA GLN A 43 -24.40 17.49 18.37
C GLN A 43 -23.81 18.91 18.64
N PHE A 44 -22.80 19.35 17.91
CA PHE A 44 -22.04 20.58 18.24
C PHE A 44 -22.04 21.68 17.17
N GLY A 45 -22.88 21.59 16.13
CA GLY A 45 -23.00 22.62 15.08
C GLY A 45 -21.76 22.73 14.18
N ALA A 46 -21.96 23.10 12.93
CA ALA A 46 -21.04 22.99 11.80
C ALA A 46 -19.79 23.91 11.82
N ARG A 47 -19.16 24.18 12.96
CA ARG A 47 -17.92 24.95 13.02
C ARG A 47 -16.70 24.07 13.25
N LYS A 48 -15.94 23.81 12.18
CA LYS A 48 -14.60 23.18 12.12
C LYS A 48 -14.55 21.65 12.38
N SER A 49 -15.15 20.85 11.50
CA SER A 49 -14.77 19.44 11.32
C SER A 49 -13.60 19.34 10.32
N PRO A 50 -12.62 18.41 10.49
CA PRO A 50 -11.60 18.12 9.46
C PRO A 50 -12.19 17.59 8.15
N PHE A 51 -13.44 17.13 8.17
CA PHE A 51 -14.21 16.81 6.97
C PHE A 51 -15.12 17.98 6.65
N LYS A 52 -14.79 18.74 5.61
CA LYS A 52 -15.66 19.79 5.05
C LYS A 52 -16.81 19.10 4.28
N GLY A 53 -17.94 18.83 4.92
CA GLY A 53 -19.13 18.27 4.26
C GLY A 53 -19.77 17.13 5.08
N ASP A 54 -20.97 16.74 4.70
CA ASP A 54 -21.75 15.66 5.31
C ASP A 54 -21.45 14.37 4.54
N LEU A 55 -20.74 13.42 5.16
CA LEU A 55 -20.51 12.11 4.57
C LEU A 55 -21.82 11.31 4.67
N GLY A 56 -22.60 11.28 3.58
CA GLY A 56 -23.85 10.50 3.54
C GLY A 56 -23.65 8.99 3.62
N GLY A 57 -22.46 8.49 3.30
CA GLY A 57 -22.15 7.06 3.26
C GLY A 57 -20.65 6.75 3.38
N LEU A 58 -20.32 5.47 3.37
CA LEU A 58 -18.96 4.92 3.43
C LEU A 58 -18.87 3.67 2.56
N THR A 59 -17.90 3.61 1.65
CA THR A 59 -17.57 2.35 0.94
C THR A 59 -16.69 1.49 1.84
N ALA A 60 -17.10 0.24 2.07
CA ALA A 60 -16.45 -0.67 2.99
C ALA A 60 -16.52 -2.13 2.53
N LEU A 61 -15.63 -2.96 3.05
CA LEU A 61 -15.73 -4.40 3.04
C LEU A 61 -16.66 -4.86 4.17
N VAL A 62 -17.62 -5.69 3.85
CA VAL A 62 -18.58 -6.25 4.83
C VAL A 62 -18.56 -7.77 4.75
N LYS A 63 -18.21 -8.42 5.84
CA LYS A 63 -18.35 -9.88 5.97
C LYS A 63 -19.67 -10.19 6.66
N THR A 64 -20.58 -10.87 5.95
CA THR A 64 -21.90 -11.22 6.48
C THR A 64 -22.40 -12.56 5.94
N SER A 65 -23.11 -13.30 6.78
CA SER A 65 -23.87 -14.49 6.37
C SER A 65 -25.27 -14.19 5.84
N ASP A 66 -25.71 -12.92 5.88
CA ASP A 66 -27.03 -12.49 5.43
C ASP A 66 -26.97 -11.18 4.63
N ILE A 67 -26.97 -11.32 3.30
CA ILE A 67 -26.97 -10.19 2.36
C ILE A 67 -28.26 -9.35 2.45
N HIS A 68 -29.39 -9.93 2.87
CA HIS A 68 -30.66 -9.20 2.95
C HIS A 68 -30.60 -8.08 4.01
N LEU A 69 -29.76 -8.22 5.03
CA LEU A 69 -29.51 -7.15 5.99
C LEU A 69 -28.87 -5.93 5.31
N LEU A 70 -27.88 -6.13 4.45
CA LEU A 70 -27.23 -5.03 3.73
C LEU A 70 -28.26 -4.28 2.89
N ARG A 71 -29.09 -4.98 2.14
CA ARG A 71 -30.16 -4.38 1.32
C ARG A 71 -31.19 -3.64 2.16
N LYS A 72 -31.65 -4.25 3.27
CA LYS A 72 -32.62 -3.65 4.21
C LYS A 72 -32.14 -2.31 4.77
N TYR A 73 -30.83 -2.17 5.00
CA TYR A 73 -30.22 -0.95 5.52
C TYR A 73 -29.72 0.00 4.42
N GLY A 74 -30.16 -0.18 3.17
CA GLY A 74 -29.87 0.73 2.07
C GLY A 74 -28.43 0.67 1.56
N CYS A 75 -27.71 -0.43 1.84
CA CYS A 75 -26.37 -0.61 1.29
C CYS A 75 -26.43 -0.94 -0.20
N LYS A 76 -25.52 -0.36 -0.97
CA LYS A 76 -25.33 -0.63 -2.40
C LYS A 76 -24.12 -1.51 -2.58
N ILE A 77 -24.31 -2.72 -3.13
CA ILE A 77 -23.26 -3.74 -3.25
C ILE A 77 -22.62 -3.65 -4.62
N TYR A 78 -21.28 -3.54 -4.67
CA TYR A 78 -20.49 -3.45 -5.90
C TYR A 78 -19.93 -4.78 -6.37
N ALA A 79 -19.37 -5.56 -5.44
CA ALA A 79 -18.72 -6.84 -5.72
C ALA A 79 -18.76 -7.74 -4.48
N ASN A 80 -18.53 -9.05 -4.68
CA ASN A 80 -18.40 -9.97 -3.55
C ASN A 80 -17.41 -11.10 -3.88
N TRP A 81 -16.83 -11.64 -2.80
CA TRP A 81 -16.08 -12.89 -2.76
C TRP A 81 -16.66 -13.74 -1.62
N ASP A 82 -17.38 -14.78 -1.95
CA ASP A 82 -18.16 -15.59 -1.02
C ASP A 82 -19.09 -14.73 -0.13
N ASN A 83 -18.79 -14.61 1.16
CA ASN A 83 -19.55 -13.84 2.14
C ASN A 83 -18.93 -12.48 2.50
N ILE A 84 -17.95 -12.02 1.71
CA ILE A 84 -17.35 -10.68 1.83
C ILE A 84 -17.83 -9.81 0.68
N TYR A 85 -18.40 -8.64 0.99
CA TYR A 85 -19.01 -7.72 0.06
C TYR A 85 -18.31 -6.37 0.09
N ILE A 86 -18.01 -5.78 -1.07
CA ILE A 86 -17.72 -4.35 -1.17
C ILE A 86 -19.05 -3.64 -1.33
N ALA A 87 -19.37 -2.76 -0.38
CA ALA A 87 -20.64 -2.06 -0.38
C ALA A 87 -20.49 -0.61 0.08
N SER A 88 -21.29 0.30 -0.52
CA SER A 88 -21.54 1.62 0.06
C SER A 88 -22.60 1.49 1.15
N ILE A 89 -22.28 1.96 2.33
CA ILE A 89 -23.13 1.86 3.53
C ILE A 89 -23.49 3.27 3.96
N PRO A 90 -24.80 3.61 4.14
CA PRO A 90 -25.19 4.86 4.80
C PRO A 90 -24.60 4.92 6.21
N LEU A 91 -23.84 5.99 6.53
CA LEU A 91 -23.09 6.08 7.80
C LEU A 91 -23.96 5.91 9.05
N ASP A 92 -25.17 6.45 9.04
CA ASP A 92 -26.11 6.32 10.16
C ASP A 92 -26.56 4.88 10.41
N ASN A 93 -26.43 4.01 9.42
CA ASN A 93 -26.87 2.61 9.50
C ASN A 93 -25.74 1.65 9.93
N VAL A 94 -24.48 2.07 9.94
CA VAL A 94 -23.33 1.18 10.26
C VAL A 94 -23.47 0.60 11.68
N SER A 95 -23.76 1.43 12.69
CA SER A 95 -23.91 0.97 14.06
C SER A 95 -25.07 -0.03 14.20
N SER A 96 -26.19 0.23 13.51
CA SER A 96 -27.37 -0.66 13.49
C SER A 96 -27.07 -2.01 12.82
N LEU A 97 -26.31 -1.99 11.72
CA LEU A 97 -25.85 -3.23 11.06
C LEU A 97 -24.98 -4.06 11.99
N CYS A 98 -24.03 -3.46 12.69
CA CYS A 98 -23.14 -4.17 13.62
C CYS A 98 -23.86 -4.85 14.78
N SER A 99 -25.10 -4.45 15.10
CA SER A 99 -25.91 -5.10 16.15
C SER A 99 -26.38 -6.51 15.77
N TYR A 100 -26.40 -6.85 14.48
CA TYR A 100 -26.81 -8.17 14.01
C TYR A 100 -25.68 -9.19 14.09
N PRO A 101 -25.91 -10.40 14.65
CA PRO A 101 -24.90 -11.46 14.69
C PRO A 101 -24.40 -11.88 13.30
N ALA A 102 -25.24 -11.77 12.27
CA ALA A 102 -24.88 -12.11 10.90
C ALA A 102 -23.81 -11.18 10.32
N ILE A 103 -23.71 -9.95 10.80
CA ILE A 103 -22.62 -9.03 10.45
C ILE A 103 -21.41 -9.39 11.32
N GLN A 104 -20.37 -9.92 10.69
CA GLN A 104 -19.15 -10.36 11.35
C GLN A 104 -18.13 -9.25 11.42
N ARG A 105 -17.97 -8.47 10.32
CA ARG A 105 -16.97 -7.42 10.23
C ARG A 105 -17.34 -6.35 9.18
N ILE A 106 -16.97 -5.08 9.42
CA ILE A 106 -17.01 -3.96 8.48
C ILE A 106 -15.64 -3.27 8.50
N GLU A 107 -14.95 -3.26 7.36
CA GLU A 107 -13.61 -2.69 7.21
C GLU A 107 -13.56 -1.64 6.11
N ALA A 108 -12.87 -0.53 6.40
CA ALA A 108 -12.41 0.45 5.44
C ALA A 108 -11.14 1.12 6.01
N GLY A 109 -10.33 1.71 5.14
CA GLY A 109 -9.12 2.42 5.52
C GLY A 109 -8.99 3.77 4.80
N ARG A 110 -7.94 4.52 5.11
CA ARG A 110 -7.63 5.81 4.47
C ARG A 110 -7.03 5.59 3.10
N SER A 111 -7.13 6.61 2.22
CA SER A 111 -6.39 6.67 0.96
C SER A 111 -4.89 6.87 1.18
N CYS A 112 -4.09 6.44 0.22
CA CYS A 112 -2.63 6.32 0.26
C CYS A 112 -1.87 7.63 -0.07
N SER A 113 -0.52 7.62 -0.01
CA SER A 113 0.39 8.71 -0.40
C SER A 113 1.65 8.17 -1.11
N ILE A 114 2.39 9.02 -1.85
CA ILE A 114 3.35 8.64 -2.91
C ILE A 114 4.84 8.94 -2.66
N THR A 115 5.74 8.29 -3.44
CA THR A 115 7.21 8.44 -3.45
C THR A 115 7.89 7.86 -4.71
N ASN A 116 9.15 8.21 -5.10
CA ASN A 116 9.63 8.01 -6.48
C ASN A 116 11.11 7.63 -6.79
N ASP A 117 11.52 6.90 -7.96
CA ASP A 117 12.88 6.52 -8.45
C ASP A 117 13.23 5.71 -9.72
N ASN A 118 14.53 5.23 -10.09
CA ASN A 118 15.07 4.51 -11.29
C ASN A 118 16.24 3.48 -11.10
N SER A 119 16.30 2.24 -11.74
CA SER A 119 17.19 1.15 -11.31
C SER A 119 17.61 0.02 -12.28
N GLY A 120 17.28 0.05 -13.59
CA GLY A 120 17.38 -1.11 -14.50
C GLY A 120 18.73 -1.80 -14.73
N THR A 121 19.86 -1.11 -14.56
CA THR A 121 21.19 -1.74 -14.77
C THR A 121 21.67 -2.45 -13.51
N ILE A 122 21.37 -1.90 -12.34
CA ILE A 122 21.83 -2.39 -11.04
C ILE A 122 21.25 -3.79 -10.76
N ILE A 123 19.94 -3.97 -10.99
CA ILE A 123 19.24 -5.24 -10.76
C ILE A 123 19.29 -6.18 -11.97
N ARG A 124 20.17 -5.90 -12.95
CA ARG A 124 20.45 -6.76 -14.10
C ARG A 124 19.27 -7.06 -15.03
N ALA A 125 18.24 -6.22 -15.06
CA ALA A 125 17.13 -6.35 -16.00
C ALA A 125 17.60 -6.19 -17.46
N ARG A 126 18.58 -5.30 -17.71
CA ARG A 126 19.18 -5.14 -19.06
C ARG A 126 19.96 -6.36 -19.53
N ASP A 127 20.58 -7.09 -18.61
CA ASP A 127 21.29 -8.32 -18.95
C ASP A 127 20.29 -9.38 -19.43
N VAL A 128 19.08 -9.42 -18.84
CA VAL A 128 17.99 -10.30 -19.30
C VAL A 128 17.58 -9.97 -20.73
N TRP A 129 17.40 -8.69 -21.09
CA TRP A 129 17.01 -8.33 -22.47
C TRP A 129 18.08 -8.75 -23.50
N ASN A 130 19.35 -8.61 -23.13
CA ASN A 130 20.49 -8.90 -23.99
C ASN A 130 20.90 -10.37 -24.00
N SER A 131 20.28 -11.20 -23.17
CA SER A 131 20.56 -12.64 -23.10
C SER A 131 20.03 -13.40 -24.32
N SER A 132 20.50 -14.61 -24.49
CA SER A 132 19.94 -15.57 -25.46
C SER A 132 18.80 -16.36 -24.83
N ALA A 133 17.87 -16.86 -25.64
CA ALA A 133 16.86 -17.79 -25.14
C ALA A 133 17.54 -19.03 -24.50
N PRO A 134 17.05 -19.55 -23.36
CA PRO A 134 15.75 -19.23 -22.73
C PRO A 134 15.79 -18.09 -21.71
N LEU A 135 16.90 -17.38 -21.53
CA LEU A 135 17.07 -16.33 -20.51
C LEU A 135 16.54 -14.96 -20.95
N SER A 136 16.38 -14.74 -22.27
CA SER A 136 15.93 -13.47 -22.82
C SER A 136 14.45 -13.25 -22.57
N ALA A 137 14.10 -12.14 -21.89
CA ALA A 137 12.74 -11.69 -21.67
C ALA A 137 12.68 -10.15 -21.67
N THR A 138 11.55 -9.60 -22.15
CA THR A 138 11.28 -8.16 -22.28
C THR A 138 9.92 -7.76 -21.69
N GLY A 139 9.22 -8.70 -21.06
CA GLY A 139 7.85 -8.56 -20.57
C GLY A 139 6.77 -8.83 -21.65
N LYS A 140 7.17 -9.26 -22.84
CA LYS A 140 6.25 -9.55 -23.95
C LYS A 140 5.24 -10.63 -23.57
N GLY A 141 3.95 -10.35 -23.78
CA GLY A 141 2.87 -11.29 -23.45
C GLY A 141 2.41 -11.21 -21.98
N VAL A 142 2.91 -10.27 -21.21
CA VAL A 142 2.51 -10.02 -19.83
C VAL A 142 1.75 -8.68 -19.72
N ILE A 143 0.78 -8.59 -18.84
CA ILE A 143 0.11 -7.35 -18.48
C ILE A 143 0.80 -6.79 -17.23
N ILE A 144 1.26 -5.53 -17.30
CA ILE A 144 1.59 -4.74 -16.12
C ILE A 144 0.39 -3.87 -15.80
N GLY A 145 -0.21 -4.11 -14.62
CA GLY A 145 -1.19 -3.21 -14.03
C GLY A 145 -0.46 -2.08 -13.30
N VAL A 146 -0.94 -0.83 -13.46
CA VAL A 146 -0.45 0.29 -12.66
C VAL A 146 -1.65 1.00 -12.05
N MET A 147 -1.75 0.98 -10.73
CA MET A 147 -2.73 1.74 -9.98
C MET A 147 -1.99 2.83 -9.22
N ASP A 148 -2.24 4.09 -9.59
CA ASP A 148 -1.43 5.24 -9.16
C ASP A 148 -2.13 6.56 -9.52
N ILE A 149 -1.46 7.72 -9.35
CA ILE A 149 -1.98 9.06 -9.64
C ILE A 149 -1.14 9.79 -10.69
N GLY A 150 -1.77 10.66 -11.50
CA GLY A 150 -1.06 11.56 -12.41
C GLY A 150 -0.47 10.89 -13.66
N PHE A 151 -1.34 10.43 -14.55
CA PHE A 151 -0.93 9.79 -15.79
C PHE A 151 -0.94 10.76 -16.98
N ASP A 152 0.17 10.83 -17.71
CA ASP A 152 0.26 11.32 -19.09
C ASP A 152 0.05 10.14 -20.03
N LEU A 153 -1.12 10.07 -20.67
CA LEU A 153 -1.48 8.95 -21.53
C LEU A 153 -0.92 9.10 -22.96
N THR A 154 -0.36 10.25 -23.29
CA THR A 154 0.17 10.56 -24.62
C THR A 154 1.69 10.49 -24.71
N HIS A 155 2.38 10.22 -23.60
CA HIS A 155 3.83 10.16 -23.56
C HIS A 155 4.36 9.08 -24.53
N PRO A 156 5.37 9.37 -25.41
CA PRO A 156 5.87 8.41 -26.40
C PRO A 156 6.45 7.14 -25.77
N ASN A 157 6.82 7.17 -24.50
CA ASN A 157 7.28 6.02 -23.71
C ASN A 157 6.26 4.86 -23.65
N TRP A 158 4.99 5.11 -23.97
CA TRP A 158 3.92 4.11 -23.99
C TRP A 158 3.78 3.36 -25.31
N TYR A 159 4.51 3.79 -26.33
CA TYR A 159 4.61 3.05 -27.58
C TYR A 159 5.70 1.97 -27.49
N SER A 160 5.67 1.01 -28.40
CA SER A 160 6.83 0.16 -28.67
C SER A 160 8.04 1.01 -29.08
N ALA A 161 9.25 0.48 -28.91
CA ALA A 161 10.48 1.22 -29.24
C ALA A 161 10.52 1.74 -30.69
N ASP A 162 9.89 1.03 -31.62
CA ASP A 162 9.71 1.43 -33.01
C ASP A 162 8.51 2.36 -33.27
N MET A 163 7.83 2.79 -32.25
CA MET A 163 6.63 3.64 -32.26
C MET A 163 5.41 3.07 -33.02
N GLN A 164 5.41 1.77 -33.39
CA GLN A 164 4.35 1.17 -34.18
C GLN A 164 3.15 0.72 -33.35
N LYS A 165 3.33 0.41 -32.06
CA LYS A 165 2.30 -0.17 -31.23
C LYS A 165 2.15 0.61 -29.92
N TYR A 166 0.98 1.20 -29.69
CA TYR A 166 0.61 1.76 -28.40
C TYR A 166 0.27 0.63 -27.42
N ARG A 167 0.82 0.69 -26.18
CA ARG A 167 0.82 -0.44 -25.24
C ARG A 167 -0.16 -0.31 -24.08
N ILE A 168 -0.69 0.88 -23.77
CA ILE A 168 -1.80 1.00 -22.82
C ILE A 168 -3.07 0.50 -23.51
N LYS A 169 -3.75 -0.47 -22.90
CA LYS A 169 -4.92 -1.14 -23.50
C LYS A 169 -6.23 -0.57 -22.99
N GLN A 170 -6.27 -0.24 -21.74
CA GLN A 170 -7.39 0.45 -21.11
C GLN A 170 -6.93 1.21 -19.87
N ILE A 171 -7.69 2.23 -19.52
CA ILE A 171 -7.55 3.00 -18.28
C ILE A 171 -8.92 3.16 -17.62
N TRP A 172 -8.95 2.98 -16.31
CA TRP A 172 -10.01 3.43 -15.44
C TRP A 172 -9.53 4.65 -14.67
N ASP A 173 -10.09 5.82 -14.96
CA ASP A 173 -9.86 7.05 -14.20
C ASP A 173 -10.97 7.18 -13.15
N MET A 174 -10.66 6.82 -11.90
CA MET A 174 -11.62 6.81 -10.80
C MET A 174 -12.13 8.22 -10.46
N LEU A 175 -11.36 9.25 -10.79
CA LEU A 175 -11.64 10.64 -10.44
C LEU A 175 -12.36 11.38 -11.56
N ASP A 176 -12.52 10.78 -12.73
CA ASP A 176 -13.14 11.43 -13.88
C ASP A 176 -14.66 11.53 -13.72
N SER A 177 -15.15 12.76 -13.62
CA SER A 177 -16.58 13.10 -13.56
C SER A 177 -17.13 13.66 -14.87
N SER A 178 -16.32 13.66 -15.96
CA SER A 178 -16.76 14.14 -17.28
C SER A 178 -17.84 13.24 -17.88
N GLU A 179 -18.48 13.69 -18.96
CA GLU A 179 -19.42 12.88 -19.75
C GLU A 179 -18.71 12.04 -20.81
N ASP A 180 -17.41 12.27 -21.02
CA ASP A 180 -16.58 11.51 -21.95
C ASP A 180 -16.22 10.13 -21.36
N GLY A 181 -16.06 9.15 -22.22
CA GLY A 181 -15.74 7.78 -21.81
C GLY A 181 -16.94 7.00 -21.23
N GLU A 182 -16.72 5.71 -21.02
CA GLU A 182 -17.75 4.85 -20.44
C GLU A 182 -17.73 4.90 -18.91
N PRO A 183 -18.88 5.10 -18.25
CA PRO A 183 -18.92 5.08 -16.78
C PRO A 183 -18.52 3.71 -16.25
N VAL A 184 -17.51 3.66 -15.40
CA VAL A 184 -17.20 2.45 -14.66
C VAL A 184 -18.11 2.39 -13.44
N ILE A 185 -18.86 1.35 -13.44
CA ILE A 185 -19.96 1.13 -12.57
C ILE A 185 -19.58 0.07 -11.57
N GLY A 186 -19.70 0.41 -10.29
CA GLY A 186 -20.22 -0.56 -9.36
C GLY A 186 -21.69 -0.79 -9.72
N LYS A 187 -22.01 -1.75 -10.59
CA LYS A 187 -23.38 -2.22 -10.71
C LYS A 187 -23.74 -2.82 -9.39
N THR A 188 -24.84 -2.35 -8.79
CA THR A 188 -25.41 -3.06 -7.67
C THR A 188 -25.78 -4.48 -8.11
N ASP A 189 -25.78 -5.42 -7.23
CA ASP A 189 -26.15 -6.81 -7.48
C ASP A 189 -27.58 -6.97 -8.04
N THR A 190 -28.45 -5.98 -7.86
CA THR A 190 -29.82 -5.94 -8.40
C THR A 190 -29.87 -5.37 -9.83
N GLY A 191 -28.79 -4.79 -10.34
CA GLY A 191 -28.74 -4.17 -11.67
C GLY A 191 -29.56 -2.88 -11.82
N ASN A 192 -30.33 -2.48 -10.81
CA ASN A 192 -31.25 -1.34 -10.87
C ASN A 192 -30.67 -0.03 -10.35
N ASP A 193 -29.52 -0.10 -9.67
CA ASP A 193 -28.89 1.06 -9.07
C ASP A 193 -27.40 1.04 -9.35
N THR A 194 -26.84 2.16 -9.74
CA THR A 194 -25.44 2.26 -10.15
C THR A 194 -24.77 3.35 -9.36
N ILE A 195 -23.64 3.05 -8.71
CA ILE A 195 -22.74 4.08 -8.23
C ILE A 195 -21.62 4.24 -9.26
N TYR A 196 -21.58 5.42 -9.85
CA TYR A 196 -20.52 5.77 -10.77
C TYR A 196 -19.25 6.10 -9.98
N VAL A 197 -18.14 5.39 -10.27
CA VAL A 197 -16.81 5.70 -9.78
C VAL A 197 -15.94 5.93 -11.00
N GLY A 198 -15.88 7.18 -11.46
CA GLY A 198 -15.05 7.56 -12.59
C GLY A 198 -15.50 7.01 -13.96
N ARG A 199 -14.56 7.03 -14.90
CA ARG A 199 -14.76 6.66 -16.30
C ARG A 199 -13.65 5.74 -16.79
N GLN A 200 -13.97 4.82 -17.71
CA GLN A 200 -12.97 4.02 -18.41
C GLN A 200 -12.85 4.45 -19.87
N TYR A 201 -11.66 4.25 -20.39
CA TYR A 201 -11.30 4.49 -21.77
C TYR A 201 -10.60 3.24 -22.31
N ILE A 202 -11.15 2.64 -23.36
CA ILE A 202 -10.69 1.38 -23.95
C ILE A 202 -10.22 1.62 -25.37
N GLY A 203 -9.05 1.11 -25.68
CA GLY A 203 -8.43 1.22 -27.00
C GLY A 203 -7.66 2.53 -27.21
N THR A 204 -6.76 2.49 -28.18
CA THR A 204 -5.76 3.54 -28.39
C THR A 204 -6.37 4.91 -28.62
N GLU A 205 -7.40 5.02 -29.46
CA GLU A 205 -7.98 6.31 -29.80
C GLU A 205 -8.65 6.99 -28.60
N ALA A 206 -9.48 6.27 -27.85
CA ALA A 206 -10.16 6.81 -26.67
C ALA A 206 -9.16 7.25 -25.60
N ILE A 207 -8.09 6.45 -25.36
CA ILE A 207 -7.06 6.77 -24.37
C ILE A 207 -6.26 8.01 -24.78
N LEU A 208 -5.85 8.10 -26.04
CA LEU A 208 -5.10 9.26 -26.54
C LEU A 208 -5.93 10.54 -26.53
N ASN A 209 -7.25 10.43 -26.82
CA ASN A 209 -8.18 11.57 -26.74
C ASN A 209 -8.40 12.04 -25.29
N LYS A 210 -8.36 11.13 -24.30
CA LYS A 210 -8.39 11.46 -22.87
C LYS A 210 -7.16 12.28 -22.45
N ARG A 211 -5.99 12.05 -23.04
CA ARG A 211 -4.70 12.73 -22.84
C ARG A 211 -4.03 12.50 -21.48
N TYR A 212 -4.71 12.75 -20.39
CA TYR A 212 -4.19 12.63 -19.02
C TYR A 212 -5.31 12.25 -18.04
N SER A 213 -4.94 11.69 -16.89
CA SER A 213 -5.90 11.41 -15.81
C SER A 213 -6.48 12.71 -15.21
N ALA A 214 -7.62 12.65 -14.56
CA ALA A 214 -8.32 13.82 -14.02
C ALA A 214 -7.43 14.69 -13.11
N ASP A 215 -6.45 14.09 -12.45
CA ASP A 215 -5.44 14.76 -11.60
C ASP A 215 -4.13 15.09 -12.34
N GLY A 216 -4.04 14.82 -13.63
CA GLY A 216 -2.80 14.93 -14.42
C GLY A 216 -2.26 16.36 -14.59
N LEU A 217 -3.04 17.41 -14.27
CA LEU A 217 -2.51 18.77 -14.23
C LEU A 217 -1.65 19.06 -12.99
N THR A 218 -1.82 18.30 -11.93
CA THR A 218 -1.12 18.53 -10.66
C THR A 218 -0.25 17.35 -10.21
N GLN A 219 -0.51 16.14 -10.74
CA GLN A 219 0.17 14.91 -10.34
C GLN A 219 0.96 14.30 -11.53
N TYR A 220 1.97 13.48 -11.20
CA TYR A 220 2.84 12.86 -12.22
C TYR A 220 3.37 11.48 -11.81
N HIS A 221 3.07 11.05 -10.62
CA HIS A 221 3.69 9.89 -10.00
C HIS A 221 3.45 8.61 -10.80
N GLY A 222 2.22 8.34 -11.23
CA GLY A 222 1.88 7.19 -12.05
C GLY A 222 2.58 7.17 -13.42
N THR A 223 2.81 8.35 -14.04
CA THR A 223 3.62 8.43 -15.25
C THR A 223 5.05 7.96 -14.99
N HIS A 224 5.61 8.32 -13.85
CA HIS A 224 6.97 7.94 -13.51
C HIS A 224 7.08 6.46 -13.11
N THR A 225 6.21 5.95 -12.25
CA THR A 225 6.20 4.54 -11.83
C THR A 225 5.94 3.59 -13.00
N MET A 226 4.98 3.93 -13.87
CA MET A 226 4.70 3.18 -15.08
C MET A 226 5.92 3.17 -16.04
N GLY A 227 6.60 4.31 -16.17
CA GLY A 227 7.83 4.41 -16.95
C GLY A 227 8.96 3.54 -16.41
N THR A 228 9.11 3.49 -15.09
CA THR A 228 10.11 2.64 -14.41
C THR A 228 9.80 1.15 -14.61
N ALA A 229 8.54 0.74 -14.51
CA ALA A 229 8.15 -0.66 -14.70
C ALA A 229 8.28 -1.12 -16.16
N THR A 230 7.78 -0.31 -17.12
CA THR A 230 7.54 -0.80 -18.49
C THR A 230 7.80 0.21 -19.60
N GLY A 231 8.41 1.36 -19.33
CA GLY A 231 8.72 2.34 -20.38
C GLY A 231 9.60 1.76 -21.49
N SER A 232 9.28 2.05 -22.76
CA SER A 232 10.10 1.63 -23.89
C SER A 232 11.36 2.46 -24.08
N GLY A 233 11.44 3.62 -23.40
CA GLY A 233 12.48 4.62 -23.61
C GLY A 233 12.27 5.51 -24.84
N ALA A 234 11.19 5.32 -25.60
CA ALA A 234 10.95 6.08 -26.84
C ALA A 234 10.69 7.57 -26.56
N GLU A 235 11.32 8.41 -27.38
CA GLU A 235 11.15 9.88 -27.42
C GLU A 235 10.45 10.36 -28.69
N GLY A 236 10.02 9.43 -29.55
CA GLY A 236 9.55 9.73 -30.91
C GLY A 236 10.70 9.79 -31.91
N ASN A 237 10.37 9.87 -33.20
CA ASN A 237 11.31 10.04 -34.32
C ASN A 237 12.48 9.02 -34.34
N GLY A 238 12.27 7.79 -33.82
CA GLY A 238 13.27 6.74 -33.76
C GLY A 238 14.34 6.94 -32.69
N ILE A 239 14.15 7.87 -31.78
CA ILE A 239 15.08 8.11 -30.65
C ILE A 239 14.65 7.29 -29.45
N ILE A 240 15.59 6.55 -28.88
CA ILE A 240 15.41 5.79 -27.63
C ILE A 240 16.33 6.37 -26.57
N SER A 241 15.75 6.77 -25.44
CA SER A 241 16.51 7.26 -24.29
C SER A 241 17.21 6.11 -23.54
N PRO A 242 18.21 6.41 -22.71
CA PRO A 242 18.79 5.40 -21.80
C PRO A 242 17.83 5.00 -20.66
N TYR A 243 16.73 5.71 -20.46
CA TYR A 243 15.78 5.53 -19.36
C TYR A 243 14.63 4.57 -19.73
N THR A 244 15.00 3.36 -20.12
CA THR A 244 14.05 2.28 -20.45
C THR A 244 13.62 1.58 -19.16
N GLY A 245 12.32 1.28 -19.03
CA GLY A 245 11.76 0.50 -17.92
C GLY A 245 12.18 -0.96 -17.93
N MET A 246 11.89 -1.70 -16.87
CA MET A 246 12.37 -3.09 -16.68
C MET A 246 11.79 -4.07 -17.69
N ALA A 247 10.52 -3.90 -18.07
CA ALA A 247 9.80 -4.77 -19.00
C ALA A 247 9.24 -3.99 -20.21
N PRO A 248 10.13 -3.55 -21.15
CA PRO A 248 9.78 -2.56 -22.16
C PRO A 248 8.79 -3.03 -23.24
N GLU A 249 8.46 -4.32 -23.33
CA GLU A 249 7.47 -4.87 -24.25
C GLU A 249 6.17 -5.33 -23.57
N ALA A 250 6.03 -5.17 -22.24
CA ALA A 250 4.80 -5.47 -21.53
C ALA A 250 3.65 -4.54 -21.99
N GLU A 251 2.43 -5.06 -22.01
CA GLU A 251 1.22 -4.25 -22.22
C GLU A 251 0.69 -3.75 -20.88
N MET A 252 -0.02 -2.62 -20.88
CA MET A 252 -0.44 -1.93 -19.66
C MET A 252 -1.96 -1.89 -19.53
N CYS A 253 -2.45 -2.06 -18.30
CA CYS A 253 -3.79 -1.74 -17.84
C CYS A 253 -3.67 -0.78 -16.66
N VAL A 254 -4.32 0.38 -16.72
CA VAL A 254 -4.07 1.51 -15.81
C VAL A 254 -5.30 1.82 -14.98
N VAL A 255 -5.10 2.17 -13.71
CA VAL A 255 -6.14 2.74 -12.84
C VAL A 255 -5.58 4.02 -12.23
N ALA A 256 -6.20 5.18 -12.53
CA ALA A 256 -5.91 6.43 -11.85
C ALA A 256 -6.73 6.50 -10.57
N ASN A 257 -6.02 6.48 -9.42
CA ASN A 257 -6.60 6.27 -8.10
C ASN A 257 -6.84 7.58 -7.32
N TYR A 258 -7.58 7.45 -6.23
CA TYR A 258 -7.77 8.51 -5.23
C TYR A 258 -6.75 8.37 -4.10
N THR A 259 -6.06 9.46 -3.79
CA THR A 259 -5.13 9.55 -2.66
C THR A 259 -5.32 10.85 -1.87
N SER A 260 -4.61 11.02 -0.79
CA SER A 260 -4.57 12.29 -0.06
C SER A 260 -3.98 13.44 -0.89
N ASN A 261 -3.24 13.14 -1.96
CA ASN A 261 -2.53 14.12 -2.79
C ASN A 261 -3.44 14.75 -3.86
N ASN A 262 -4.50 14.06 -4.27
CA ASN A 262 -5.45 14.54 -5.28
C ASN A 262 -6.87 14.74 -4.72
N LYS A 263 -7.03 14.76 -3.40
CA LYS A 263 -8.33 14.88 -2.72
C LYS A 263 -9.11 16.13 -3.08
N ASP A 264 -8.43 17.21 -3.46
CA ASP A 264 -9.07 18.52 -3.69
C ASP A 264 -9.83 18.59 -5.02
N ILE A 265 -9.61 17.64 -5.93
CA ILE A 265 -10.38 17.53 -7.18
C ILE A 265 -11.66 16.70 -7.03
N VAL A 266 -11.84 15.99 -5.92
CA VAL A 266 -13.04 15.19 -5.65
C VAL A 266 -14.07 16.02 -4.90
N PRO A 267 -15.30 16.13 -5.41
CA PRO A 267 -16.39 16.76 -4.67
C PRO A 267 -16.60 16.07 -3.32
N ILE A 268 -16.83 16.85 -2.28
CA ILE A 268 -17.01 16.33 -0.91
C ILE A 268 -18.15 15.29 -0.85
N ALA A 269 -19.21 15.51 -1.64
CA ALA A 269 -20.33 14.58 -1.73
C ALA A 269 -19.94 13.19 -2.26
N ASP A 270 -18.82 13.09 -2.99
CA ASP A 270 -18.31 11.87 -3.61
C ASP A 270 -17.18 11.20 -2.83
N MET A 271 -16.60 11.86 -1.83
CA MET A 271 -15.45 11.32 -1.06
C MET A 271 -15.76 9.98 -0.38
N TYR A 272 -17.02 9.69 -0.07
CA TYR A 272 -17.44 8.41 0.51
C TYR A 272 -17.16 7.19 -0.38
N LYS A 273 -16.99 7.42 -1.68
CA LYS A 273 -16.73 6.36 -2.67
C LYS A 273 -15.31 5.79 -2.54
N TYR A 274 -14.37 6.58 -2.00
CA TYR A 274 -12.95 6.28 -2.02
C TYR A 274 -12.44 5.86 -0.64
N THR A 275 -12.15 4.57 -0.50
CA THR A 275 -11.52 3.96 0.67
C THR A 275 -10.62 2.82 0.20
N THR A 276 -9.89 2.18 1.09
CA THR A 276 -9.13 0.97 0.75
C THR A 276 -9.99 -0.14 0.12
N ALA A 277 -11.31 -0.21 0.42
CA ALA A 277 -12.20 -1.16 -0.23
C ALA A 277 -12.37 -0.88 -1.73
N THR A 278 -12.27 0.39 -2.15
CA THR A 278 -12.34 0.78 -3.56
C THR A 278 -11.06 0.39 -4.31
N ASP A 279 -9.91 0.35 -3.62
CA ASP A 279 -8.64 -0.09 -4.21
C ASP A 279 -8.73 -1.54 -4.72
N LEU A 280 -9.45 -2.41 -3.99
CA LEU A 280 -9.71 -3.78 -4.44
C LEU A 280 -10.49 -3.85 -5.76
N LEU A 281 -11.36 -2.89 -6.03
CA LEU A 281 -12.05 -2.80 -7.33
C LEU A 281 -11.05 -2.43 -8.45
N GLY A 282 -10.08 -1.57 -8.17
CA GLY A 282 -9.01 -1.24 -9.10
C GLY A 282 -8.14 -2.46 -9.44
N PHE A 283 -7.73 -3.23 -8.45
CA PHE A 283 -6.98 -4.47 -8.69
C PHE A 283 -7.81 -5.50 -9.45
N LYS A 284 -9.09 -5.64 -9.10
CA LYS A 284 -10.01 -6.51 -9.83
C LYS A 284 -10.12 -6.12 -11.29
N TYR A 285 -10.30 -4.83 -11.60
CA TYR A 285 -10.39 -4.29 -12.95
C TYR A 285 -9.16 -4.69 -13.80
N ILE A 286 -7.97 -4.59 -13.23
CA ILE A 286 -6.72 -4.96 -13.91
C ILE A 286 -6.64 -6.47 -14.13
N PHE A 287 -6.92 -7.28 -13.10
CA PHE A 287 -6.86 -8.75 -13.22
C PHE A 287 -7.94 -9.29 -14.16
N ASP A 288 -9.17 -8.75 -14.13
CA ASP A 288 -10.24 -9.15 -15.05
C ASP A 288 -9.85 -8.87 -16.51
N TYR A 289 -9.19 -7.74 -16.78
CA TYR A 289 -8.66 -7.47 -18.11
C TYR A 289 -7.61 -8.49 -18.52
N ALA A 290 -6.63 -8.77 -17.68
CA ALA A 290 -5.58 -9.72 -17.96
C ALA A 290 -6.13 -11.14 -18.22
N GLU A 291 -7.11 -11.57 -17.43
CA GLU A 291 -7.82 -12.83 -17.60
C GLU A 291 -8.58 -12.88 -18.93
N SER A 292 -9.27 -11.79 -19.29
CA SER A 292 -10.03 -11.70 -20.56
C SER A 292 -9.17 -11.86 -21.80
N VAL A 293 -7.87 -11.52 -21.71
CA VAL A 293 -6.90 -11.68 -22.81
C VAL A 293 -5.95 -12.87 -22.62
N GLY A 294 -6.18 -13.69 -21.59
CA GLY A 294 -5.43 -14.93 -21.32
C GLY A 294 -3.94 -14.69 -21.01
N LYS A 295 -3.59 -13.59 -20.33
CA LYS A 295 -2.20 -13.23 -20.02
C LYS A 295 -1.94 -13.18 -18.52
N PRO A 296 -0.73 -13.55 -18.06
CA PRO A 296 -0.33 -13.30 -16.69
C PRO A 296 -0.24 -11.79 -16.42
N CYS A 297 -0.41 -11.41 -15.16
CA CYS A 297 -0.46 -10.02 -14.72
C CYS A 297 0.34 -9.80 -13.44
N VAL A 298 1.08 -8.70 -13.40
CA VAL A 298 1.65 -8.16 -12.18
C VAL A 298 1.23 -6.71 -12.03
N ILE A 299 0.71 -6.36 -10.86
CA ILE A 299 0.26 -5.00 -10.53
C ILE A 299 1.35 -4.28 -9.74
N ASN A 300 1.67 -3.05 -10.15
CA ASN A 300 2.40 -2.07 -9.35
C ASN A 300 1.42 -1.24 -8.55
N PHE A 301 1.59 -1.22 -7.24
CA PHE A 301 0.87 -0.34 -6.33
C PHE A 301 1.88 0.40 -5.44
N SER A 302 2.28 1.59 -5.91
CA SER A 302 3.30 2.40 -5.26
C SER A 302 2.72 3.36 -4.22
N GLU A 303 1.65 2.96 -3.58
CA GLU A 303 0.87 3.70 -2.60
C GLU A 303 0.70 2.87 -1.33
N GLY A 304 0.30 3.51 -0.23
CA GLY A 304 0.03 2.79 1.00
C GLY A 304 -0.51 3.68 2.12
N THR A 305 -1.10 3.04 3.11
CA THR A 305 -1.59 3.66 4.35
C THR A 305 -1.16 2.83 5.55
N TYR A 306 -1.33 3.37 6.76
CA TYR A 306 -1.06 2.59 7.96
C TYR A 306 -2.16 1.55 8.21
N ASP A 307 -1.73 0.35 8.58
CA ASP A 307 -2.65 -0.72 9.01
C ASP A 307 -3.15 -0.43 10.44
N ASP A 308 -4.41 -0.71 10.69
CA ASP A 308 -5.04 -0.55 11.99
C ASP A 308 -5.04 -1.89 12.76
N LEU A 309 -3.89 -2.33 13.29
CA LEU A 309 -3.75 -3.56 14.11
C LEU A 309 -4.33 -4.84 13.46
N ASN A 310 -3.98 -5.13 12.21
CA ASN A 310 -4.57 -6.24 11.45
C ASN A 310 -6.09 -6.14 11.25
N GLU A 311 -6.67 -4.97 11.44
CA GLU A 311 -8.10 -4.75 11.21
C GLU A 311 -8.49 -4.84 9.72
N SER A 312 -7.50 -4.95 8.82
CA SER A 312 -7.66 -5.15 7.38
C SER A 312 -7.76 -6.62 6.97
N LYS A 313 -8.19 -7.53 7.86
CA LYS A 313 -8.23 -8.98 7.54
C LYS A 313 -9.19 -9.34 6.42
N LEU A 314 -10.32 -8.64 6.28
CA LEU A 314 -11.24 -8.88 5.15
C LEU A 314 -10.57 -8.50 3.81
N TYR A 315 -9.88 -7.37 3.79
CA TYR A 315 -9.12 -6.97 2.62
C TYR A 315 -8.05 -8.02 2.26
N GLN A 316 -7.32 -8.52 3.26
CA GLN A 316 -6.33 -9.59 3.07
C GLN A 316 -6.98 -10.88 2.56
N GLU A 317 -8.15 -11.27 3.08
CA GLU A 317 -8.91 -12.43 2.59
C GLU A 317 -9.30 -12.27 1.11
N VAL A 318 -9.73 -11.08 0.69
CA VAL A 318 -10.06 -10.78 -0.71
C VAL A 318 -8.80 -10.81 -1.59
N LEU A 319 -7.70 -10.16 -1.16
CA LEU A 319 -6.44 -10.22 -1.89
C LEU A 319 -5.95 -11.66 -2.07
N ASN A 320 -6.00 -12.49 -1.03
CA ASN A 320 -5.59 -13.88 -1.11
C ASN A 320 -6.43 -14.71 -2.12
N LYS A 321 -7.66 -14.27 -2.41
CA LYS A 321 -8.50 -14.88 -3.45
C LYS A 321 -8.22 -14.32 -4.84
N MET A 322 -7.74 -13.10 -4.94
CA MET A 322 -7.35 -12.46 -6.20
C MET A 322 -5.97 -12.91 -6.67
N LEU A 323 -5.02 -13.03 -5.74
CA LEU A 323 -3.63 -13.41 -6.04
C LEU A 323 -3.48 -14.91 -6.23
N GLY A 324 -2.50 -15.33 -7.02
CA GLY A 324 -2.25 -16.74 -7.32
C GLY A 324 -1.43 -16.92 -8.57
N PRO A 325 -1.53 -18.08 -9.24
CA PRO A 325 -0.76 -18.36 -10.45
C PRO A 325 -0.95 -17.27 -11.51
N GLY A 326 0.15 -16.59 -11.88
CA GLY A 326 0.16 -15.52 -12.86
C GLY A 326 -0.59 -14.24 -12.46
N ARG A 327 -0.97 -14.09 -11.19
CA ARG A 327 -1.63 -12.88 -10.65
C ARG A 327 -0.88 -12.39 -9.42
N ILE A 328 -0.06 -11.37 -9.59
CA ILE A 328 0.89 -10.86 -8.58
C ILE A 328 0.58 -9.40 -8.29
N LEU A 329 0.73 -9.00 -7.02
CA LEU A 329 0.67 -7.62 -6.58
C LEU A 329 1.98 -7.25 -5.89
N CYS A 330 2.66 -6.22 -6.40
CA CYS A 330 3.79 -5.58 -5.76
C CYS A 330 3.33 -4.29 -5.09
N SER A 331 3.77 -4.04 -3.86
CA SER A 331 3.45 -2.80 -3.14
C SER A 331 4.68 -2.23 -2.46
N ALA A 332 4.78 -0.89 -2.45
CA ALA A 332 5.86 -0.16 -1.81
C ALA A 332 5.82 -0.32 -0.29
N ALA A 333 6.97 -0.56 0.35
CA ALA A 333 7.07 -0.73 1.80
C ALA A 333 6.68 0.53 2.60
N GLY A 334 6.75 1.71 1.97
CA GLY A 334 6.53 3.01 2.60
C GLY A 334 7.83 3.74 2.91
N ASN A 335 7.71 5.04 3.26
CA ASN A 335 8.86 5.95 3.44
C ASN A 335 9.01 6.49 4.86
N ASP A 336 8.50 5.79 5.82
CA ASP A 336 8.51 6.18 7.22
C ASP A 336 9.49 5.38 8.10
N GLY A 337 10.46 4.69 7.48
CA GLY A 337 11.45 3.87 8.17
C GLY A 337 12.34 4.63 9.16
N ALA A 338 12.48 5.96 9.01
CA ALA A 338 13.19 6.82 9.96
C ALA A 338 12.29 7.38 11.06
N LYS A 339 10.97 7.17 11.01
CA LYS A 339 10.06 7.62 12.05
C LYS A 339 10.06 6.69 13.26
N ASN A 340 9.86 7.26 14.41
CA ASN A 340 9.67 6.52 15.64
C ASN A 340 8.19 6.12 15.75
N THR A 341 7.89 4.87 15.47
CA THR A 341 6.54 4.40 15.16
C THR A 341 5.95 3.44 16.19
N TYR A 342 6.78 2.89 17.06
CA TYR A 342 6.41 1.76 17.91
C TYR A 342 6.97 1.89 19.32
N ILE A 343 6.14 1.54 20.33
CA ILE A 343 6.56 1.39 21.73
C ILE A 343 6.06 0.01 22.20
N HIS A 344 6.93 -0.74 22.87
CA HIS A 344 6.57 -1.98 23.55
C HIS A 344 6.84 -1.88 25.05
N LYS A 345 5.81 -2.09 25.85
CA LYS A 345 5.88 -2.23 27.30
C LYS A 345 5.61 -3.68 27.67
N ALA A 346 6.66 -4.41 27.98
CA ALA A 346 6.56 -5.80 28.42
C ALA A 346 5.84 -5.93 29.78
N GLU A 347 5.23 -7.09 30.02
CA GLU A 347 4.73 -7.47 31.35
C GLU A 347 5.90 -7.43 32.35
N GLY A 348 5.68 -6.89 33.54
CA GLY A 348 6.71 -6.61 34.55
C GLY A 348 7.22 -5.16 34.52
N GLU A 349 7.16 -4.45 33.42
CA GLU A 349 7.53 -3.04 33.32
C GLU A 349 6.37 -2.12 33.76
N SER A 350 6.67 -1.16 34.64
CA SER A 350 5.64 -0.31 35.23
C SER A 350 5.14 0.79 34.32
N LYS A 351 6.00 1.33 33.43
CA LYS A 351 5.73 2.47 32.55
C LYS A 351 6.68 2.48 31.37
N LYS A 352 6.15 2.79 30.18
CA LYS A 352 6.89 3.13 28.95
C LYS A 352 6.20 4.28 28.24
N GLY A 353 6.95 5.14 27.58
CA GLY A 353 6.35 6.26 26.87
C GLY A 353 7.34 7.14 26.10
N ALA A 354 6.81 8.18 25.49
CA ALA A 354 7.55 9.15 24.69
C ALA A 354 6.80 10.47 24.59
N PHE A 355 7.45 11.50 24.08
CA PHE A 355 6.76 12.71 23.65
C PHE A 355 6.10 12.52 22.28
N LEU A 356 4.95 13.14 22.09
CA LEU A 356 4.18 13.10 20.86
C LEU A 356 4.62 14.23 19.91
N THR A 357 4.59 13.96 18.61
CA THR A 357 4.76 14.97 17.58
C THR A 357 3.89 14.62 16.37
N SER A 358 3.42 15.63 15.62
CA SER A 358 2.66 15.45 14.40
C SER A 358 2.85 16.65 13.47
N SER A 359 2.81 16.41 12.17
CA SER A 359 2.79 17.44 11.14
C SER A 359 1.39 18.02 10.89
N SER A 360 0.34 17.39 11.42
CA SER A 360 -1.03 17.88 11.45
C SER A 360 -1.39 18.37 12.84
N LYS A 361 -2.61 18.84 13.05
CA LYS A 361 -3.13 19.18 14.38
C LYS A 361 -3.53 17.96 15.23
N ASP A 362 -3.51 16.77 14.65
CA ASP A 362 -3.97 15.53 15.26
C ASP A 362 -2.81 14.56 15.45
N ALA A 363 -2.82 13.81 16.57
CA ALA A 363 -1.99 12.64 16.78
C ALA A 363 -2.88 11.47 17.23
N SER A 364 -2.66 10.30 16.66
CA SER A 364 -3.48 9.12 16.96
C SER A 364 -2.65 7.86 16.99
N TYR A 365 -2.99 6.98 17.92
CA TYR A 365 -2.27 5.75 18.22
C TYR A 365 -3.27 4.63 18.47
N ILE A 366 -2.86 3.40 18.11
CA ILE A 366 -3.57 2.18 18.44
C ILE A 366 -2.69 1.35 19.36
N MET A 367 -3.32 0.71 20.35
CA MET A 367 -2.63 -0.14 21.33
C MET A 367 -3.24 -1.53 21.31
N ARG A 368 -2.39 -2.54 21.35
CA ARG A 368 -2.76 -3.94 21.51
C ARG A 368 -2.27 -4.43 22.87
N SER A 369 -3.12 -5.14 23.63
CA SER A 369 -2.81 -5.55 24.99
C SER A 369 -3.66 -6.71 25.48
N LYS A 370 -3.23 -7.40 26.55
CA LYS A 370 -4.03 -8.48 27.18
C LYS A 370 -5.21 -7.96 28.02
N LYS A 371 -5.13 -6.72 28.49
CA LYS A 371 -6.16 -6.04 29.29
C LYS A 371 -6.34 -4.62 28.81
N PRO A 372 -7.51 -3.97 29.04
CA PRO A 372 -7.66 -2.53 28.75
C PRO A 372 -6.52 -1.70 29.36
N VAL A 373 -6.04 -0.73 28.60
CA VAL A 373 -4.82 0.01 28.89
C VAL A 373 -5.07 1.08 29.99
N LYS A 374 -4.07 1.29 30.84
CA LYS A 374 -3.94 2.50 31.65
C LYS A 374 -2.94 3.42 30.97
N MET A 375 -3.29 4.68 30.79
CA MET A 375 -2.45 5.65 30.10
C MET A 375 -2.30 6.95 30.87
N GLN A 376 -1.25 7.70 30.55
CA GLN A 376 -0.94 9.00 31.11
C GLN A 376 -0.60 9.97 29.98
N LEU A 377 -1.13 11.20 30.08
CA LEU A 377 -0.66 12.34 29.30
C LEU A 377 -0.10 13.37 30.27
N SER A 378 1.03 13.98 29.90
CA SER A 378 1.55 15.14 30.61
C SER A 378 1.72 16.30 29.62
N PHE A 379 1.32 17.48 30.03
CA PHE A 379 1.31 18.70 29.22
C PHE A 379 2.29 19.71 29.82
N TYR A 380 3.23 20.17 28.98
CA TYR A 380 4.31 21.06 29.39
C TYR A 380 4.18 22.39 28.66
N GLN A 381 4.04 23.48 29.42
CA GLN A 381 3.98 24.86 28.93
C GLN A 381 5.02 25.74 29.61
N ASN A 382 5.28 26.89 29.02
CA ASN A 382 6.19 27.87 29.62
C ASN A 382 5.74 28.26 31.07
N ASP A 383 6.71 28.39 31.96
CA ASP A 383 6.51 28.97 33.26
C ASP A 383 6.16 30.48 33.15
N GLU A 384 5.86 31.13 34.28
CA GLU A 384 5.51 32.55 34.32
C GLU A 384 6.63 33.46 33.80
N SER A 385 7.87 33.01 33.82
CA SER A 385 9.03 33.76 33.32
C SER A 385 9.21 33.61 31.80
N GLY A 386 8.53 32.67 31.16
CA GLY A 386 8.70 32.31 29.74
C GLY A 386 10.04 31.65 29.38
N LYS A 387 10.88 31.32 30.39
CA LYS A 387 12.23 30.81 30.19
C LYS A 387 12.34 29.31 30.21
N SER A 388 11.40 28.61 30.83
CA SER A 388 11.41 27.14 30.96
C SER A 388 10.02 26.57 30.73
N LYS A 389 9.93 25.39 30.14
CA LYS A 389 8.69 24.65 30.12
C LYS A 389 8.61 23.75 31.35
N VAL A 390 7.44 23.72 31.99
CA VAL A 390 7.14 22.92 33.16
C VAL A 390 5.86 22.13 32.96
N GLU A 391 5.75 20.98 33.63
CA GLU A 391 4.52 20.19 33.61
C GLU A 391 3.39 21.00 34.26
N LYS A 392 2.35 21.32 33.52
CA LYS A 392 1.17 22.06 33.96
C LYS A 392 0.05 21.13 34.42
N VAL A 393 -0.16 20.07 33.66
CA VAL A 393 -1.22 19.09 33.89
C VAL A 393 -0.69 17.68 33.62
N LYS A 394 -1.01 16.79 34.55
CA LYS A 394 -0.86 15.34 34.38
C LYS A 394 -2.26 14.73 34.41
N TRP A 395 -2.61 14.04 33.34
CA TRP A 395 -3.89 13.38 33.19
C TRP A 395 -3.69 11.88 33.05
N GLU A 396 -4.32 11.11 33.94
CA GLU A 396 -4.25 9.65 33.94
C GLU A 396 -5.64 9.06 33.68
N TYR A 397 -5.70 8.03 32.84
CA TYR A 397 -6.93 7.38 32.54
C TYR A 397 -6.79 5.85 32.51
N ASP A 398 -7.76 5.18 33.15
CA ASP A 398 -7.91 3.73 33.14
C ASP A 398 -9.03 3.36 32.17
N MET A 399 -8.67 2.78 31.03
CA MET A 399 -9.64 2.45 29.97
C MET A 399 -10.62 1.36 30.36
N THR A 400 -10.42 0.62 31.46
CA THR A 400 -11.45 -0.30 32.00
C THR A 400 -12.74 0.44 32.34
N LYS A 401 -12.67 1.72 32.65
CA LYS A 401 -13.82 2.58 32.97
C LYS A 401 -14.65 2.98 31.76
N LEU A 402 -14.15 2.72 30.54
CA LEU A 402 -14.88 3.06 29.29
C LEU A 402 -16.21 2.33 29.17
N SER A 403 -16.37 1.18 29.82
CA SER A 403 -17.65 0.46 29.85
C SER A 403 -18.80 1.28 30.48
N ALA A 404 -18.50 2.33 31.23
CA ALA A 404 -19.49 3.24 31.80
C ALA A 404 -20.00 4.30 30.79
N PHE A 405 -19.34 4.45 29.62
CA PHE A 405 -19.72 5.42 28.61
C PHE A 405 -20.54 4.79 27.48
N PRO A 406 -21.49 5.53 26.88
CA PRO A 406 -22.14 5.07 25.64
C PRO A 406 -21.10 4.72 24.56
N ASP A 407 -21.34 3.62 23.85
CA ASP A 407 -20.46 3.13 22.78
C ASP A 407 -19.03 2.71 23.25
N SER A 408 -18.77 2.60 24.56
CA SER A 408 -17.41 2.38 25.11
C SER A 408 -16.37 3.40 24.59
N VAL A 409 -16.81 4.62 24.38
CA VAL A 409 -16.01 5.74 23.87
C VAL A 409 -16.11 6.90 24.84
N MET A 410 -14.97 7.42 25.28
CA MET A 410 -14.85 8.68 26.02
C MET A 410 -14.39 9.79 25.09
N LYS A 411 -15.03 10.94 25.20
CA LYS A 411 -14.57 12.21 24.59
C LYS A 411 -14.47 13.25 25.68
N ASP A 412 -13.35 13.95 25.70
CA ASP A 412 -13.09 15.03 26.68
C ASP A 412 -12.38 16.19 25.98
N THR A 413 -12.44 17.38 26.60
CA THR A 413 -11.70 18.55 26.15
C THR A 413 -10.91 19.10 27.34
N LEU A 414 -9.61 18.94 27.26
CA LEU A 414 -8.68 19.39 28.29
C LEU A 414 -8.28 20.84 28.00
N LEU A 415 -8.43 21.73 29.00
CA LEU A 415 -7.96 23.09 28.93
C LEU A 415 -6.60 23.18 29.65
N ILE A 416 -5.56 23.46 28.89
CA ILE A 416 -4.18 23.57 29.37
C ILE A 416 -3.71 25.00 29.16
N GLY A 417 -3.67 25.80 30.24
CA GLY A 417 -3.51 27.24 30.10
C GLY A 417 -4.65 27.84 29.26
N ASN A 418 -4.32 28.38 28.09
CA ASN A 418 -5.28 28.95 27.15
C ASN A 418 -5.53 28.04 25.91
N GLU A 419 -4.97 26.85 25.88
CA GLU A 419 -5.08 25.93 24.75
C GLU A 419 -6.00 24.76 25.10
N ARG A 420 -6.80 24.33 24.10
CA ARG A 420 -7.74 23.21 24.23
C ARG A 420 -7.24 22.02 23.44
N PHE A 421 -7.27 20.87 24.08
CA PHE A 421 -6.96 19.59 23.46
C PHE A 421 -8.17 18.67 23.56
N ALA A 422 -8.72 18.27 22.40
CA ALA A 422 -9.78 17.28 22.35
C ALA A 422 -9.16 15.88 22.41
N VAL A 423 -9.61 15.06 23.36
CA VAL A 423 -9.16 13.68 23.55
C VAL A 423 -10.31 12.73 23.26
N CYS A 424 -10.04 11.65 22.53
CA CYS A 424 -10.99 10.57 22.27
C CYS A 424 -10.31 9.24 22.57
N LEU A 425 -10.96 8.42 23.40
CA LEU A 425 -10.50 7.09 23.81
C LEU A 425 -11.55 6.04 23.47
N CYS A 426 -11.12 4.87 23.02
CA CYS A 426 -11.98 3.71 22.80
C CYS A 426 -11.21 2.45 23.18
N THR A 427 -11.89 1.45 23.78
CA THR A 427 -11.32 0.11 24.01
C THR A 427 -12.35 -0.96 23.74
N TYR A 428 -11.92 -2.07 23.17
CA TYR A 428 -12.79 -3.19 22.80
C TYR A 428 -11.98 -4.49 22.68
N PRO A 429 -12.59 -5.68 22.89
CA PRO A 429 -11.96 -6.94 22.56
C PRO A 429 -11.61 -7.00 21.07
N GLU A 430 -10.41 -7.45 20.72
CA GLU A 430 -10.01 -7.60 19.32
C GLU A 430 -10.97 -8.56 18.57
N CYS A 431 -11.29 -8.24 17.32
CA CYS A 431 -12.29 -9.00 16.58
C CYS A 431 -11.86 -10.45 16.31
N TYR A 432 -10.60 -10.63 15.99
CA TYR A 432 -10.03 -11.89 15.52
C TYR A 432 -9.33 -12.68 16.63
N ASP A 433 -8.88 -12.01 17.69
CA ASP A 433 -8.30 -12.64 18.89
C ASP A 433 -8.97 -12.08 20.15
N LYS A 434 -9.94 -12.80 20.65
CA LYS A 434 -10.72 -12.39 21.85
C LYS A 434 -9.92 -12.42 23.16
N THR A 435 -8.69 -12.89 23.13
CA THR A 435 -7.77 -12.85 24.29
C THR A 435 -7.05 -11.51 24.41
N LEU A 436 -7.15 -10.66 23.36
CA LEU A 436 -6.52 -9.36 23.27
C LEU A 436 -7.55 -8.23 23.25
N PHE A 437 -7.11 -7.05 23.66
CA PHE A 437 -7.84 -5.79 23.55
C PHE A 437 -7.11 -4.87 22.57
N ALA A 438 -7.90 -4.22 21.74
CA ALA A 438 -7.48 -3.04 21.01
C ALA A 438 -7.96 -1.78 21.74
N SER A 439 -7.10 -0.80 21.86
CA SER A 439 -7.43 0.51 22.44
C SER A 439 -6.97 1.61 21.48
N GLU A 440 -7.84 2.59 21.23
CA GLU A 440 -7.54 3.71 20.35
C GLU A 440 -7.46 5.00 21.15
N PHE A 441 -6.49 5.83 20.80
CA PHE A 441 -6.27 7.13 21.37
C PHE A 441 -6.08 8.17 20.26
N LEU A 442 -6.87 9.23 20.32
CA LEU A 442 -6.76 10.40 19.45
C LEU A 442 -6.67 11.64 20.33
N ILE A 443 -5.72 12.52 20.05
CA ILE A 443 -5.63 13.86 20.62
C ILE A 443 -5.51 14.88 19.49
N SER A 444 -6.29 15.96 19.58
CA SER A 444 -6.33 17.05 18.61
C SER A 444 -6.03 18.38 19.31
N ASP A 445 -5.11 19.16 18.76
CA ASP A 445 -4.95 20.57 19.13
C ASP A 445 -6.10 21.37 18.50
N VAL A 446 -7.01 21.89 19.33
CA VAL A 446 -8.24 22.53 18.84
C VAL A 446 -7.99 23.96 18.38
N ASP A 447 -7.05 24.64 19.01
CA ASP A 447 -6.81 26.06 18.83
C ASP A 447 -5.68 26.38 17.83
N ASN A 448 -4.84 25.39 17.49
CA ASN A 448 -3.73 25.54 16.56
C ASN A 448 -3.88 24.64 15.32
N ASP A 449 -3.29 25.06 14.20
CA ASP A 449 -3.22 24.26 12.97
C ASP A 449 -2.08 23.22 12.99
N THR A 450 -1.17 23.33 13.96
CA THR A 450 -0.03 22.43 14.18
C THR A 450 -0.08 21.86 15.58
N PHE A 451 0.03 20.56 15.71
CA PHE A 451 -0.01 19.84 16.98
C PHE A 451 1.10 20.29 17.94
N GLY A 452 0.71 20.63 19.15
CA GLY A 452 1.64 20.96 20.22
C GLY A 452 2.49 22.20 19.95
N LYS A 453 1.94 23.23 19.29
CA LYS A 453 2.66 24.47 18.92
C LYS A 453 3.29 25.16 20.11
N ASN A 454 2.56 25.32 21.22
CA ASN A 454 3.04 25.96 22.45
C ASN A 454 3.16 24.96 23.62
N THR A 455 2.56 23.79 23.50
CA THR A 455 2.50 22.76 24.54
C THR A 455 3.20 21.48 24.08
N ASP A 456 4.29 21.06 24.73
CA ASP A 456 4.82 19.72 24.55
C ASP A 456 3.93 18.71 25.28
N ILE A 457 3.69 17.58 24.67
CA ILE A 457 2.79 16.56 25.22
C ILE A 457 3.55 15.24 25.27
N SER A 458 3.61 14.62 26.45
CA SER A 458 4.10 13.25 26.59
C SER A 458 2.95 12.28 26.80
N PHE A 459 3.17 11.07 26.31
CA PHE A 459 2.28 9.93 26.40
C PHE A 459 3.01 8.77 27.06
N ALA A 460 2.35 8.03 27.93
CA ALA A 460 2.87 6.79 28.49
C ALA A 460 1.76 5.77 28.72
N VAL A 461 2.10 4.50 28.60
CA VAL A 461 1.29 3.36 29.01
C VAL A 461 1.80 2.81 30.35
N LEU A 462 0.88 2.40 31.23
CA LEU A 462 1.13 2.11 32.62
C LEU A 462 0.68 0.69 33.01
N GLY A 463 1.22 0.17 34.11
CA GLY A 463 0.78 -1.05 34.77
C GLY A 463 1.68 -2.25 34.46
N ALA A 464 2.32 -2.79 35.52
CA ALA A 464 3.25 -3.91 35.40
C ALA A 464 2.59 -5.25 35.04
N ASP A 465 1.28 -5.34 35.18
CA ASP A 465 0.48 -6.55 34.96
C ASP A 465 -0.09 -6.71 33.53
N ASN A 466 0.39 -5.91 32.58
CA ASN A 466 -0.11 -5.88 31.20
C ASN A 466 1.03 -5.73 30.18
N ASP A 467 1.02 -6.56 29.16
CA ASP A 467 1.88 -6.43 27.98
C ASP A 467 1.16 -5.52 26.98
N ILE A 468 1.84 -4.43 26.54
CA ILE A 468 1.21 -3.39 25.73
C ILE A 468 2.11 -3.02 24.56
N GLU A 469 1.59 -3.13 23.36
CA GLU A 469 2.20 -2.61 22.14
C GLU A 469 1.45 -1.35 21.69
N VAL A 470 2.18 -0.30 21.34
CA VAL A 470 1.63 0.97 20.86
C VAL A 470 2.14 1.22 19.45
N PHE A 471 1.21 1.37 18.52
CA PHE A 471 1.48 1.67 17.11
C PHE A 471 0.94 3.06 16.77
N TYR A 472 1.68 3.82 15.98
CA TYR A 472 1.19 5.11 15.55
C TYR A 472 0.28 4.99 14.30
N CYS A 473 -0.69 5.89 14.19
CA CYS A 473 -1.54 6.05 13.00
C CYS A 473 -1.39 7.45 12.38
N THR A 474 -1.20 8.48 13.23
CA THR A 474 -0.93 9.85 12.80
C THR A 474 0.01 10.48 13.81
N GLY A 475 1.10 11.08 13.34
CA GLY A 475 2.15 11.63 14.19
C GLY A 475 3.35 10.69 14.31
N SER A 476 4.16 10.87 15.32
CA SER A 476 5.27 9.97 15.68
C SER A 476 5.73 10.24 17.11
N PHE A 477 6.69 9.45 17.60
CA PHE A 477 7.30 9.64 18.92
C PHE A 477 8.61 10.42 18.83
N LYS A 478 8.96 11.16 19.88
CA LYS A 478 10.26 11.82 20.03
C LYS A 478 10.73 11.79 21.48
N SER A 479 12.04 11.93 21.71
CA SER A 479 12.60 12.26 23.02
C SER A 479 12.47 13.77 23.26
N ASN A 480 12.46 14.17 24.55
CA ASN A 480 12.49 15.57 24.96
C ASN A 480 13.21 15.70 26.30
N SER A 481 14.05 16.72 26.44
CA SER A 481 14.81 17.01 27.67
C SER A 481 13.93 17.37 28.89
N LEU A 482 12.64 17.60 28.70
CA LEU A 482 11.67 17.82 29.77
C LEU A 482 11.47 16.56 30.62
N ASP A 483 11.56 15.38 30.03
CA ASP A 483 11.61 14.10 30.73
C ASP A 483 12.41 13.09 29.91
N ASN A 484 13.68 12.92 30.24
CA ASN A 484 14.60 12.01 29.56
C ASN A 484 14.26 10.53 29.77
N SER A 485 13.38 10.19 30.70
CA SER A 485 12.93 8.80 30.91
C SER A 485 11.89 8.35 29.87
N LEU A 486 11.33 9.28 29.07
CA LEU A 486 10.33 9.03 28.05
C LEU A 486 10.97 9.01 26.66
N CYS A 487 11.67 7.94 26.35
CA CYS A 487 12.34 7.71 25.07
C CYS A 487 12.23 6.26 24.59
N ASP A 488 11.13 5.58 24.93
CA ASP A 488 10.93 4.13 24.73
C ASP A 488 10.36 3.79 23.35
N PHE A 489 10.83 4.42 22.30
CA PHE A 489 10.34 4.20 20.94
C PHE A 489 11.35 3.46 20.06
N GLN A 490 10.83 2.81 19.02
CA GLN A 490 11.59 2.08 18.02
C GLN A 490 11.19 2.52 16.60
N GLN A 491 12.14 2.42 15.66
CA GLN A 491 11.94 2.67 14.23
C GLN A 491 11.62 1.34 13.50
N THR A 492 10.55 0.68 13.93
CA THR A 492 10.07 -0.60 13.40
C THR A 492 8.57 -0.52 13.14
N HIS A 493 7.96 -1.56 12.55
CA HIS A 493 6.51 -1.61 12.26
C HIS A 493 6.04 -0.44 11.37
N SER A 494 6.90 0.01 10.43
CA SER A 494 6.59 1.13 9.52
C SER A 494 6.23 0.67 8.09
N ILE A 495 5.97 -0.63 7.89
CA ILE A 495 5.48 -1.15 6.63
C ILE A 495 4.03 -0.71 6.43
N LEU A 496 3.76 -0.09 5.29
CA LEU A 496 2.42 0.38 4.95
C LEU A 496 1.51 -0.79 4.53
N PHE A 497 0.22 -0.60 4.69
CA PHE A 497 -0.81 -1.45 4.10
C PHE A 497 -1.11 -0.98 2.66
N PRO A 498 -1.28 -1.88 1.63
CA PRO A 498 -1.41 -3.34 1.75
C PRO A 498 -0.08 -4.11 1.68
N ALA A 499 1.08 -3.44 1.62
CA ALA A 499 2.38 -4.11 1.61
C ALA A 499 2.60 -5.02 2.83
N SER A 500 2.02 -4.69 4.00
CA SER A 500 2.02 -5.52 5.21
C SER A 500 1.35 -6.89 5.03
N THR A 501 0.57 -7.10 3.95
CA THR A 501 -0.14 -8.36 3.67
C THR A 501 0.81 -9.46 3.25
N GLN A 502 0.59 -10.69 3.73
CA GLN A 502 1.50 -11.83 3.54
C GLN A 502 1.79 -12.13 2.06
N ASN A 503 0.77 -12.18 1.20
CA ASN A 503 0.91 -12.59 -0.21
C ASN A 503 1.18 -11.42 -1.18
N VAL A 504 1.23 -10.20 -0.69
CA VAL A 504 1.71 -9.05 -1.46
C VAL A 504 3.24 -9.05 -1.45
N ILE A 505 3.85 -8.79 -2.60
CA ILE A 505 5.31 -8.60 -2.70
C ILE A 505 5.64 -7.19 -2.23
N THR A 506 6.27 -7.10 -1.06
CA THR A 506 6.62 -5.82 -0.42
C THR A 506 8.02 -5.41 -0.79
N VAL A 507 8.15 -4.20 -1.32
CA VAL A 507 9.40 -3.72 -1.88
C VAL A 507 9.95 -2.55 -1.05
N GLY A 508 11.14 -2.74 -0.48
CA GLY A 508 11.93 -1.70 0.17
C GLY A 508 12.93 -1.04 -0.79
N ALA A 509 13.56 0.05 -0.34
CA ALA A 509 14.44 0.87 -1.16
C ALA A 509 15.90 0.83 -0.72
N THR A 510 16.80 0.60 -1.67
CA THR A 510 18.27 0.73 -1.55
C THR A 510 18.79 1.99 -2.23
N ALA A 511 20.01 2.41 -1.88
CA ALA A 511 20.71 3.53 -2.48
C ALA A 511 22.00 3.07 -3.16
N HIS A 512 22.20 3.54 -4.40
CA HIS A 512 23.38 3.26 -5.22
C HIS A 512 24.01 4.51 -5.81
N ILE A 513 23.19 5.52 -6.12
CA ILE A 513 23.56 6.74 -6.80
C ILE A 513 23.26 7.93 -5.89
N THR A 514 24.23 8.82 -5.72
CA THR A 514 24.09 10.02 -4.86
C THR A 514 23.83 11.29 -5.66
N THR A 515 24.05 11.29 -6.97
CA THR A 515 23.87 12.47 -7.83
C THR A 515 23.36 12.10 -9.21
N VAL A 516 22.62 13.03 -9.80
CA VAL A 516 22.14 13.02 -11.19
C VAL A 516 22.54 14.34 -11.85
N THR A 517 22.83 14.32 -13.14
CA THR A 517 23.12 15.53 -13.92
C THR A 517 21.88 15.92 -14.72
N SER A 518 21.44 17.18 -14.59
CA SER A 518 20.34 17.71 -15.39
C SER A 518 20.78 17.97 -16.83
N HIS A 519 19.82 18.16 -17.74
CA HIS A 519 20.08 18.55 -19.13
C HIS A 519 20.78 19.92 -19.25
N THR A 520 20.71 20.75 -18.21
CA THR A 520 21.45 22.05 -18.14
C THR A 520 22.88 21.89 -17.62
N GLY A 521 23.28 20.68 -17.24
CA GLY A 521 24.62 20.40 -16.65
C GLY A 521 24.68 20.62 -15.13
N ALA A 522 23.59 21.02 -14.48
CA ALA A 522 23.56 21.11 -13.02
C ALA A 522 23.61 19.71 -12.39
N VAL A 523 24.47 19.54 -11.39
CA VAL A 523 24.57 18.29 -10.62
C VAL A 523 23.74 18.44 -9.34
N TYR A 524 22.83 17.51 -9.08
CA TYR A 524 21.97 17.47 -7.90
C TYR A 524 21.65 16.02 -7.56
N GLY A 525 21.00 15.79 -6.44
CA GLY A 525 20.57 14.45 -6.00
C GLY A 525 20.51 14.34 -4.50
N ASP A 526 20.00 13.21 -4.07
CA ASP A 526 19.83 12.87 -2.66
C ASP A 526 20.90 11.83 -2.25
N ASN A 527 21.59 12.11 -1.16
CA ASN A 527 22.59 11.19 -0.63
C ASN A 527 22.02 10.37 0.54
N PHE A 528 21.55 9.18 0.23
CA PHE A 528 21.13 8.17 1.22
C PHE A 528 22.16 7.02 1.34
N GLY A 529 23.34 7.16 0.76
CA GLY A 529 24.37 6.13 0.71
C GLY A 529 24.59 5.58 -0.69
N THR A 530 25.42 4.55 -0.78
CA THR A 530 25.80 3.86 -2.03
C THR A 530 25.86 2.35 -1.82
N ASN A 531 26.13 1.58 -2.88
CA ASN A 531 26.42 0.14 -2.81
C ASN A 531 25.33 -0.71 -2.15
N GLY A 532 24.05 -0.42 -2.43
CA GLY A 532 22.95 -1.23 -1.95
C GLY A 532 22.57 -1.01 -0.49
N VAL A 533 23.06 0.06 0.15
CA VAL A 533 22.65 0.36 1.51
C VAL A 533 21.15 0.68 1.55
N LYS A 534 20.46 0.13 2.56
CA LYS A 534 19.05 0.48 2.80
C LYS A 534 18.91 1.97 3.09
N THR A 535 18.00 2.63 2.40
CA THR A 535 17.70 4.03 2.66
C THR A 535 17.08 4.22 4.04
N SER A 536 17.37 5.35 4.70
CA SER A 536 16.79 5.63 6.03
C SER A 536 15.26 5.70 6.01
N PHE A 537 14.67 6.17 4.92
CA PHE A 537 13.22 6.29 4.79
C PHE A 537 12.51 4.95 4.52
N SER A 538 13.19 3.95 3.94
CA SER A 538 12.54 2.67 3.57
C SER A 538 11.89 2.01 4.76
N GLY A 539 10.60 1.67 4.64
CA GLY A 539 9.81 1.01 5.66
C GLY A 539 10.51 -0.22 6.25
N VAL A 540 10.38 -0.40 7.55
CA VAL A 540 11.02 -1.46 8.36
C VAL A 540 9.95 -2.31 9.01
N GLY A 541 10.11 -3.62 8.92
CA GLY A 541 9.22 -4.58 9.57
C GLY A 541 9.45 -4.71 11.10
N PRO A 542 8.84 -5.74 11.69
CA PRO A 542 7.90 -6.66 11.06
C PRO A 542 6.58 -5.97 10.70
N ALA A 543 5.74 -6.63 9.89
CA ALA A 543 4.34 -6.24 9.77
C ALA A 543 3.60 -6.48 11.10
N LEU A 544 2.42 -5.85 11.29
CA LEU A 544 1.68 -5.96 12.56
C LEU A 544 1.26 -7.39 12.91
N ASN A 545 1.20 -8.29 11.94
CA ASN A 545 0.96 -9.73 12.13
C ASN A 545 2.23 -10.53 12.45
N GLY A 546 3.38 -9.87 12.62
CA GLY A 546 4.67 -10.49 12.90
C GLY A 546 5.42 -11.03 11.68
N CYS A 547 4.87 -10.93 10.45
CA CYS A 547 5.58 -11.36 9.25
C CYS A 547 6.80 -10.48 8.99
N ILE A 548 7.91 -11.12 8.56
CA ILE A 548 9.09 -10.41 8.07
C ILE A 548 8.70 -9.64 6.82
N LYS A 549 8.97 -8.35 6.80
CA LYS A 549 8.79 -7.42 5.70
C LYS A 549 9.92 -6.36 5.75
N PRO A 550 10.36 -5.79 4.59
CA PRO A 550 9.90 -6.06 3.23
C PRO A 550 10.23 -7.49 2.77
N ASP A 551 9.69 -7.95 1.63
CA ASP A 551 10.08 -9.22 1.04
C ASP A 551 11.41 -9.10 0.27
N VAL A 552 11.61 -7.95 -0.41
CA VAL A 552 12.73 -7.72 -1.33
C VAL A 552 13.07 -6.24 -1.39
N MET A 553 14.29 -5.92 -1.76
CA MET A 553 14.77 -4.56 -2.01
C MET A 553 15.02 -4.32 -3.50
N ALA A 554 14.94 -3.05 -3.90
CA ALA A 554 15.45 -2.58 -5.18
C ALA A 554 15.93 -1.12 -5.05
N PRO A 555 16.74 -0.61 -5.99
CA PRO A 555 17.17 0.79 -5.97
C PRO A 555 15.99 1.76 -5.93
N GLY A 556 15.98 2.69 -4.97
CA GLY A 556 14.92 3.64 -4.70
C GLY A 556 15.39 5.09 -4.51
N VAL A 557 16.53 5.50 -5.09
CA VAL A 557 17.10 6.86 -4.96
C VAL A 557 17.71 7.34 -6.26
N ASN A 558 17.40 8.59 -6.61
CA ASN A 558 17.97 9.30 -7.78
C ASN A 558 17.69 8.59 -9.11
N ILE A 559 16.50 8.07 -9.30
CA ILE A 559 16.13 7.32 -10.48
C ILE A 559 15.39 8.18 -11.48
N VAL A 560 15.75 8.05 -12.74
CA VAL A 560 15.20 8.88 -13.80
C VAL A 560 14.18 8.10 -14.60
N SER A 561 12.96 8.65 -14.76
CA SER A 561 11.89 8.08 -15.57
C SER A 561 11.08 9.19 -16.25
N SER A 562 10.05 8.79 -17.02
CA SER A 562 9.14 9.74 -17.67
C SER A 562 8.35 10.56 -16.64
N THR A 563 8.10 11.84 -16.92
CA THR A 563 7.20 12.67 -16.12
C THR A 563 6.03 13.17 -16.96
N ASN A 564 4.97 13.57 -16.30
CA ASN A 564 3.75 14.02 -16.96
C ASN A 564 3.96 15.40 -17.60
N SER A 565 3.76 15.47 -18.92
CA SER A 565 3.98 16.67 -19.73
C SER A 565 2.83 17.70 -19.65
N TYR A 566 1.73 17.38 -18.97
CA TYR A 566 0.59 18.28 -18.80
C TYR A 566 0.60 19.05 -17.47
N ARG A 567 1.55 18.77 -16.58
CA ARG A 567 1.62 19.42 -15.26
C ARG A 567 1.76 20.94 -15.37
N GLU A 568 1.02 21.67 -14.52
CA GLU A 568 1.11 23.13 -14.42
C GLU A 568 2.48 23.62 -13.96
N ASP A 569 3.17 22.83 -13.10
CA ASP A 569 4.49 23.13 -12.58
C ASP A 569 5.66 22.49 -13.39
N LEU A 570 5.39 22.03 -14.62
CA LEU A 570 6.38 21.35 -15.48
C LEU A 570 7.63 22.19 -15.73
N HIS A 571 7.51 23.54 -15.66
CA HIS A 571 8.65 24.46 -15.77
C HIS A 571 9.76 24.23 -14.72
N LEU A 572 9.46 23.55 -13.61
CA LEU A 572 10.49 23.17 -12.63
C LEU A 572 11.48 22.18 -13.23
N GLU A 573 11.06 21.38 -14.21
CA GLU A 573 11.91 20.43 -14.91
C GLU A 573 12.88 21.12 -15.91
N ASP A 574 12.65 22.36 -16.26
CA ASP A 574 13.64 23.16 -17.03
C ASP A 574 14.99 23.28 -16.30
N LYS A 575 15.00 23.14 -14.98
CA LYS A 575 16.20 23.15 -14.14
C LYS A 575 16.67 21.75 -13.72
N TYR A 576 15.70 20.89 -13.36
CA TYR A 576 16.01 19.62 -12.69
C TYR A 576 15.85 18.39 -13.57
N GLY A 577 15.16 18.49 -14.72
CA GLY A 577 15.00 17.39 -15.65
C GLY A 577 16.35 16.85 -16.14
N SER A 578 16.54 15.54 -16.11
CA SER A 578 17.78 14.89 -16.54
C SER A 578 17.97 14.95 -18.06
N ARG A 579 16.87 14.95 -18.81
CA ARG A 579 16.84 15.08 -20.26
C ARG A 579 15.52 15.71 -20.69
N VAL A 580 15.54 16.50 -21.78
CA VAL A 580 14.36 17.14 -22.39
C VAL A 580 14.27 16.77 -23.85
N PHE A 581 13.08 16.58 -24.36
CA PHE A 581 12.80 16.37 -25.78
C PHE A 581 11.41 16.93 -26.15
N GLU A 582 11.15 17.08 -27.45
CA GLU A 582 9.87 17.52 -27.97
C GLU A 582 9.18 16.39 -28.72
N TYR A 583 7.89 16.18 -28.41
CA TYR A 583 7.02 15.23 -29.10
C TYR A 583 5.61 15.82 -29.23
N GLU A 584 5.04 15.76 -30.44
CA GLU A 584 3.71 16.33 -30.77
C GLU A 584 3.52 17.78 -30.27
N GLY A 585 4.54 18.61 -30.42
CA GLY A 585 4.51 20.04 -30.09
C GLY A 585 4.55 20.35 -28.58
N ARG A 586 4.87 19.36 -27.74
CA ARG A 586 5.05 19.54 -26.29
C ARG A 586 6.43 19.12 -25.83
N LYS A 587 6.90 19.82 -24.78
CA LYS A 587 8.10 19.42 -24.05
C LYS A 587 7.80 18.24 -23.13
N HIS A 588 8.64 17.23 -23.18
CA HIS A 588 8.66 16.11 -22.28
C HIS A 588 10.01 16.04 -21.55
N TYR A 589 10.00 15.53 -20.33
CA TYR A 589 11.21 15.41 -19.54
C TYR A 589 11.34 13.99 -18.99
N TRP A 590 12.60 13.59 -18.86
CA TRP A 590 13.00 12.51 -17.99
C TRP A 590 13.44 13.13 -16.67
N ALA A 591 12.71 12.84 -15.61
CA ALA A 591 12.89 13.47 -14.31
C ALA A 591 13.32 12.48 -13.24
N MET A 592 14.06 12.98 -12.27
CA MET A 592 14.55 12.20 -11.14
C MET A 592 13.46 12.07 -10.05
N GLY A 593 13.41 10.89 -9.43
CA GLY A 593 12.60 10.63 -8.24
C GLY A 593 13.30 9.81 -7.17
N LYS A 594 12.67 9.65 -6.00
CA LYS A 594 13.13 8.81 -4.88
C LYS A 594 11.98 8.25 -4.07
N GLY A 595 12.20 7.10 -3.42
CA GLY A 595 11.24 6.43 -2.54
C GLY A 595 11.07 4.95 -2.81
N THR A 596 10.37 4.24 -1.92
CA THR A 596 10.01 2.83 -2.12
C THR A 596 9.06 2.64 -3.28
N SER A 597 8.34 3.69 -3.69
CA SER A 597 7.46 3.66 -4.86
C SER A 597 8.21 3.55 -6.19
N MET A 598 9.53 3.76 -6.21
CA MET A 598 10.34 3.53 -7.40
C MET A 598 11.05 2.21 -7.39
N ALA A 599 11.39 1.75 -6.22
CA ALA A 599 11.83 0.38 -6.02
C ALA A 599 10.72 -0.60 -6.43
N CYS A 600 9.47 -0.31 -6.08
CA CYS A 600 8.31 -1.16 -6.37
C CYS A 600 8.11 -1.42 -7.87
N PRO A 601 8.04 -0.42 -8.76
CA PRO A 601 7.89 -0.66 -10.19
C PRO A 601 9.12 -1.35 -10.82
N ALA A 602 10.31 -1.18 -10.27
CA ALA A 602 11.47 -1.92 -10.71
C ALA A 602 11.30 -3.43 -10.48
N VAL A 603 10.87 -3.83 -9.27
CA VAL A 603 10.53 -5.22 -8.95
C VAL A 603 9.35 -5.72 -9.79
N THR A 604 8.31 -4.89 -9.96
CA THR A 604 7.15 -5.23 -10.79
C THR A 604 7.56 -5.58 -12.22
N GLY A 605 8.42 -4.77 -12.83
CA GLY A 605 8.91 -5.02 -14.17
C GLY A 605 9.79 -6.28 -14.25
N VAL A 606 10.65 -6.54 -13.26
CA VAL A 606 11.43 -7.79 -13.19
C VAL A 606 10.51 -9.01 -13.07
N ILE A 607 9.49 -8.94 -12.23
CA ILE A 607 8.51 -10.04 -12.12
C ILE A 607 7.77 -10.24 -13.45
N ALA A 608 7.50 -9.18 -14.22
CA ALA A 608 6.95 -9.33 -15.57
C ALA A 608 7.91 -10.07 -16.52
N LEU A 609 9.23 -9.87 -16.42
CA LEU A 609 10.21 -10.68 -17.15
C LEU A 609 10.11 -12.17 -16.75
N TRP A 610 9.99 -12.44 -15.45
CA TRP A 610 9.84 -13.79 -14.92
C TRP A 610 8.52 -14.47 -15.35
N LEU A 611 7.42 -13.71 -15.35
CA LEU A 611 6.11 -14.20 -15.82
C LEU A 611 6.08 -14.46 -17.33
N GLN A 612 6.90 -13.77 -18.13
CA GLN A 612 7.07 -14.13 -19.55
C GLN A 612 7.68 -15.52 -19.71
N VAL A 613 8.59 -15.91 -18.83
CA VAL A 613 9.28 -17.22 -18.85
C VAL A 613 8.43 -18.30 -18.19
N CYS A 614 7.80 -18.01 -17.07
CA CYS A 614 6.91 -18.92 -16.34
C CYS A 614 5.60 -18.21 -15.96
N PRO A 615 4.57 -18.26 -16.83
CA PRO A 615 3.31 -17.50 -16.70
C PRO A 615 2.46 -17.86 -15.48
N THR A 616 2.77 -18.94 -14.79
CA THR A 616 1.99 -19.49 -13.67
C THR A 616 2.67 -19.34 -12.32
N LEU A 617 3.74 -18.54 -12.23
CA LEU A 617 4.37 -18.27 -10.94
C LEU A 617 3.36 -17.71 -9.93
N THR A 618 3.44 -18.23 -8.69
CA THR A 618 2.64 -17.74 -7.56
C THR A 618 3.45 -16.75 -6.72
N PRO A 619 2.81 -15.95 -5.86
CA PRO A 619 3.53 -15.08 -4.91
C PRO A 619 4.56 -15.83 -4.05
N GLU A 620 4.23 -17.03 -3.60
CA GLU A 620 5.12 -17.88 -2.80
C GLU A 620 6.35 -18.33 -3.61
N GLN A 621 6.13 -18.73 -4.86
CA GLN A 621 7.23 -19.12 -5.76
C GLN A 621 8.15 -17.94 -6.08
N ILE A 622 7.61 -16.72 -6.21
CA ILE A 622 8.41 -15.51 -6.38
C ILE A 622 9.27 -15.23 -5.13
N LYS A 623 8.71 -15.42 -3.93
CA LYS A 623 9.50 -15.32 -2.69
C LYS A 623 10.56 -16.41 -2.58
N ASP A 624 10.29 -17.60 -3.09
CA ASP A 624 11.30 -18.67 -3.19
C ASP A 624 12.43 -18.27 -4.15
N VAL A 625 12.11 -17.63 -5.29
CA VAL A 625 13.14 -17.05 -6.18
C VAL A 625 13.99 -16.02 -5.43
N PHE A 626 13.39 -15.11 -4.67
CA PHE A 626 14.13 -14.13 -3.86
C PHE A 626 15.08 -14.81 -2.88
N ALA A 627 14.61 -15.84 -2.18
CA ALA A 627 15.40 -16.58 -1.19
C ALA A 627 16.69 -17.18 -1.76
N HIS A 628 16.70 -17.47 -3.07
CA HIS A 628 17.83 -18.14 -3.71
C HIS A 628 18.68 -17.26 -4.63
N THR A 629 18.24 -16.01 -4.90
CA THR A 629 18.85 -15.23 -5.98
C THR A 629 19.11 -13.77 -5.63
N CYS A 630 18.55 -13.24 -4.55
CA CYS A 630 18.79 -11.86 -4.14
C CYS A 630 20.24 -11.60 -3.75
N THR A 631 20.72 -10.39 -4.06
CA THR A 631 22.05 -9.92 -3.65
C THR A 631 22.01 -9.43 -2.20
N HIS A 632 22.98 -9.87 -1.41
CA HIS A 632 23.17 -9.47 -0.01
C HIS A 632 24.31 -8.45 0.08
N TYR A 633 24.00 -7.21 0.48
CA TYR A 633 24.99 -6.15 0.63
C TYR A 633 25.56 -6.03 2.05
N ASP A 634 24.85 -6.53 3.05
CA ASP A 634 25.31 -6.58 4.44
C ASP A 634 25.47 -8.04 4.89
N GLU A 635 26.70 -8.53 4.77
CA GLU A 635 27.07 -9.90 5.15
C GLU A 635 27.03 -10.14 6.68
N SER A 636 26.91 -9.09 7.49
CA SER A 636 26.76 -9.20 8.93
C SER A 636 25.34 -9.60 9.37
N MET A 637 24.36 -9.49 8.45
CA MET A 637 22.97 -9.81 8.71
C MET A 637 22.58 -11.19 8.20
N SER A 638 21.67 -11.84 8.90
CA SER A 638 20.97 -13.02 8.38
C SER A 638 19.79 -12.59 7.48
N TYR A 639 19.49 -13.38 6.48
CA TYR A 639 18.36 -13.16 5.56
C TYR A 639 17.36 -14.32 5.63
N PRO A 640 16.02 -14.07 5.57
CA PRO A 640 15.42 -12.74 5.47
C PRO A 640 15.43 -12.00 6.81
N ASN A 641 15.34 -10.66 6.75
CA ASN A 641 15.23 -9.83 7.95
C ASN A 641 14.29 -8.62 7.71
N ASN A 642 13.92 -7.92 8.79
CA ASN A 642 12.96 -6.81 8.75
C ASN A 642 13.49 -5.52 8.09
N TYR A 643 14.75 -5.47 7.68
CA TYR A 643 15.38 -4.31 7.03
C TYR A 643 15.52 -4.49 5.52
N TYR A 644 15.93 -5.68 5.07
CA TYR A 644 16.26 -5.99 3.69
C TYR A 644 15.38 -7.09 3.06
N GLY A 645 14.51 -7.74 3.82
CA GLY A 645 13.84 -8.95 3.36
C GLY A 645 14.86 -10.02 2.96
N TRP A 646 14.72 -10.57 1.76
CA TRP A 646 15.68 -11.51 1.16
C TRP A 646 16.91 -10.84 0.51
N GLY A 647 17.00 -9.50 0.50
CA GLY A 647 18.06 -8.74 -0.16
C GLY A 647 17.58 -7.99 -1.40
N GLU A 648 18.51 -7.53 -2.24
CA GLU A 648 18.16 -6.80 -3.47
C GLU A 648 17.91 -7.77 -4.63
N ILE A 649 16.87 -7.53 -5.41
CA ILE A 649 16.44 -8.37 -6.54
C ILE A 649 17.52 -8.45 -7.61
N ASP A 650 17.74 -9.65 -8.16
CA ASP A 650 18.57 -9.91 -9.33
C ASP A 650 17.74 -10.54 -10.44
N ALA A 651 17.45 -9.79 -11.50
CA ALA A 651 16.56 -10.22 -12.56
C ALA A 651 17.09 -11.41 -13.34
N LEU A 652 18.40 -11.44 -13.61
CA LEU A 652 19.02 -12.51 -14.39
C LEU A 652 19.17 -13.80 -13.56
N ALA A 653 19.68 -13.70 -12.34
CA ALA A 653 19.77 -14.85 -11.45
C ALA A 653 18.38 -15.48 -11.19
N GLY A 654 17.34 -14.64 -11.08
CA GLY A 654 15.96 -15.11 -10.94
C GLY A 654 15.48 -15.90 -12.15
N ILE A 655 15.72 -15.43 -13.37
CA ILE A 655 15.35 -16.20 -14.60
C ILE A 655 16.13 -17.52 -14.68
N GLU A 656 17.41 -17.53 -14.35
CA GLU A 656 18.20 -18.75 -14.30
C GLU A 656 17.63 -19.76 -13.30
N TYR A 657 17.27 -19.30 -12.12
CA TYR A 657 16.62 -20.14 -11.11
C TYR A 657 15.28 -20.66 -11.56
N ILE A 658 14.41 -19.80 -12.10
CA ILE A 658 13.06 -20.18 -12.61
C ILE A 658 13.16 -21.22 -13.71
N ASN A 659 14.05 -21.03 -14.66
CA ASN A 659 14.27 -22.01 -15.74
C ASN A 659 14.67 -23.38 -15.19
N ARG A 660 15.54 -23.40 -14.19
CA ARG A 660 16.02 -24.64 -13.59
C ARG A 660 14.94 -25.34 -12.75
N VAL A 661 14.17 -24.57 -11.96
CA VAL A 661 13.28 -25.14 -10.90
C VAL A 661 11.85 -25.27 -11.37
N TYR A 662 11.31 -24.26 -12.06
CA TYR A 662 9.86 -24.17 -12.33
C TYR A 662 9.47 -24.50 -13.77
N THR A 663 10.36 -24.30 -14.75
CA THR A 663 10.03 -24.66 -16.14
C THR A 663 10.44 -26.06 -16.51
N GLY A 664 11.24 -26.73 -15.68
CA GLY A 664 11.79 -28.08 -15.96
C GLY A 664 12.80 -28.05 -17.10
N ILE A 665 13.33 -26.89 -17.48
CA ILE A 665 14.40 -26.75 -18.46
C ILE A 665 15.72 -26.92 -17.70
N GLU A 666 16.14 -28.15 -17.45
CA GLU A 666 17.53 -28.42 -17.07
C GLU A 666 18.46 -28.13 -18.27
N GLU A 667 19.38 -27.19 -18.17
CA GLU A 667 20.56 -27.16 -19.04
C GLU A 667 21.45 -28.36 -18.69
N HIS A 668 21.12 -29.47 -19.29
CA HIS A 668 22.06 -30.61 -19.32
C HIS A 668 23.15 -30.30 -20.35
N ILE A 669 24.36 -30.01 -19.89
CA ILE A 669 25.57 -30.31 -20.71
C ILE A 669 25.47 -31.77 -21.06
N ILE A 670 25.03 -32.04 -22.31
CA ILE A 670 24.86 -33.42 -22.82
C ILE A 670 26.26 -34.00 -23.03
N ASN A 671 26.77 -34.65 -22.00
CA ASN A 671 27.88 -35.54 -22.18
C ASN A 671 27.38 -36.79 -22.96
N ASP A 672 27.74 -36.89 -24.21
CA ASP A 672 27.15 -37.70 -25.29
C ASP A 672 27.39 -39.23 -25.15
N LYS A 673 27.81 -39.74 -24.02
CA LYS A 673 28.11 -41.15 -23.83
C LYS A 673 26.87 -41.90 -23.28
N GLY A 674 26.14 -42.54 -24.16
CA GLY A 674 25.12 -43.56 -23.83
C GLY A 674 23.67 -43.11 -23.81
N ARG A 675 23.32 -41.94 -24.38
CA ARG A 675 21.95 -41.42 -24.44
C ARG A 675 21.38 -41.53 -25.87
N THR A 676 20.09 -41.80 -25.95
CA THR A 676 19.34 -41.77 -27.21
C THR A 676 18.40 -40.57 -27.21
N ILE A 677 18.43 -39.76 -28.25
CA ILE A 677 17.65 -38.55 -28.41
C ILE A 677 16.56 -38.81 -29.45
N TYR A 678 15.32 -38.43 -29.15
CA TYR A 678 14.18 -38.54 -30.07
C TYR A 678 13.57 -37.14 -30.26
N ASP A 679 13.03 -36.86 -31.43
CA ASP A 679 12.16 -35.72 -31.66
C ASP A 679 10.76 -35.96 -31.06
N ILE A 680 9.91 -34.92 -31.12
CA ILE A 680 8.55 -35.00 -30.58
C ILE A 680 7.66 -36.06 -31.25
N ASN A 681 8.04 -36.54 -32.46
CA ASN A 681 7.35 -37.60 -33.20
C ASN A 681 7.90 -38.96 -32.83
N GLY A 682 8.85 -39.06 -31.91
CA GLY A 682 9.49 -40.31 -31.50
C GLY A 682 10.59 -40.77 -32.46
N MET A 683 11.01 -39.96 -33.42
CA MET A 683 12.11 -40.31 -34.33
C MET A 683 13.46 -40.04 -33.66
N LYS A 684 14.36 -41.04 -33.74
CA LYS A 684 15.71 -40.94 -33.20
C LYS A 684 16.52 -39.90 -33.98
N VAL A 685 17.12 -38.93 -33.27
CA VAL A 685 17.99 -37.90 -33.84
C VAL A 685 19.41 -38.06 -33.29
N ASN A 686 20.38 -37.97 -34.17
CA ASN A 686 21.79 -38.14 -33.80
C ASN A 686 22.41 -36.89 -33.15
N ASN A 687 21.70 -35.75 -33.23
CA ASN A 687 22.25 -34.48 -32.82
C ASN A 687 21.13 -33.44 -32.67
N ILE A 688 21.12 -32.63 -31.60
CA ILE A 688 20.16 -31.53 -31.43
C ILE A 688 20.68 -30.31 -32.17
N LYS A 689 20.28 -30.14 -33.44
CA LYS A 689 20.74 -29.01 -34.30
C LYS A 689 19.71 -27.89 -34.49
N ARG A 690 18.43 -28.12 -34.20
CA ARG A 690 17.35 -27.15 -34.41
C ARG A 690 16.65 -26.87 -33.12
N ARG A 691 16.02 -25.69 -33.01
CA ARG A 691 15.10 -25.38 -31.90
C ARG A 691 13.91 -26.34 -31.96
N GLY A 692 13.56 -26.91 -30.80
CA GLY A 692 12.45 -27.84 -30.71
C GLY A 692 12.43 -28.63 -29.40
N ILE A 693 11.39 -29.44 -29.22
CA ILE A 693 11.24 -30.31 -28.06
C ILE A 693 11.84 -31.69 -28.45
N TYR A 694 12.68 -32.20 -27.57
CA TYR A 694 13.32 -33.53 -27.75
C TYR A 694 13.05 -34.39 -26.53
N ILE A 695 13.06 -35.68 -26.71
CA ILE A 695 12.97 -36.67 -25.65
C ILE A 695 14.33 -37.35 -25.54
N ILE A 696 14.95 -37.28 -24.38
CA ILE A 696 16.26 -37.89 -24.11
C ILE A 696 16.07 -39.09 -23.19
N SER A 697 16.58 -40.27 -23.62
CA SER A 697 16.56 -41.51 -22.81
C SER A 697 17.97 -42.01 -22.57
N ASP A 698 18.32 -42.37 -21.36
CA ASP A 698 19.55 -43.03 -20.95
C ASP A 698 19.35 -44.55 -20.70
N GLY A 699 18.18 -45.08 -21.08
CA GLY A 699 17.79 -46.50 -20.86
C GLY A 699 17.17 -46.77 -19.50
N LYS A 700 17.28 -45.84 -18.53
CA LYS A 700 16.69 -45.93 -17.18
C LYS A 700 15.66 -44.83 -16.91
N ALA A 701 15.81 -43.70 -17.53
CA ALA A 701 14.91 -42.57 -17.40
C ALA A 701 14.67 -41.92 -18.77
N VAL A 702 13.48 -41.28 -18.92
CA VAL A 702 13.10 -40.50 -20.10
C VAL A 702 12.84 -39.08 -19.67
N ARG A 703 13.46 -38.12 -20.34
CA ARG A 703 13.33 -36.68 -19.99
C ARG A 703 13.00 -35.84 -21.21
N LYS A 704 12.17 -34.82 -21.04
CA LYS A 704 11.88 -33.83 -22.08
C LYS A 704 13.00 -32.80 -22.10
N TYR A 705 13.52 -32.51 -23.28
CA TYR A 705 14.52 -31.44 -23.51
C TYR A 705 13.97 -30.43 -24.52
N VAL A 706 14.16 -29.14 -24.25
CA VAL A 706 13.77 -28.06 -25.15
C VAL A 706 15.04 -27.28 -25.52
N ARG A 707 15.27 -27.09 -26.85
CA ARG A 707 16.38 -26.29 -27.35
C ARG A 707 15.89 -24.99 -27.98
#